data_15771d3a394412526514be22dbfaf631
#
_entry.id   15771d3a394412526514be22dbfaf631
#
_cell.length_a   1.000
_cell.length_b   1.000
_cell.length_c   1.000
_cell.angle_alpha   90.00
_cell.angle_beta   90.00
_cell.angle_gamma   90.00
#
_symmetry.space_group_name_H-M   'P 1'
#
loop_
_entity.id
_entity.type
_entity.pdbx_description
1 polymer ?
#
loop_
_entity_poly.entity_id
_entity_poly.type
_entity_poly.pdbx_seq_one_letter_code
_entity_poly.pdbx_strand_id
1 'polypeptide(L)'
;MSSCTRLLYFVKHRSLWTHVRRNVTTWSPVGAAFNAKPQRRHNLVEKNVGLFGVSELSCPAGFQAATETALRNTRRLVDKVISGPSGVETVESFDQLSDELCKVADLADFVKVAHPDPAFREAAEKSCIEIGTVVEKLNTNVELCNSLKKLLDNPDTVSQLDPDSRRVAELFMFDFEISGIHLDEKLRKEAVALHVKLLDLNNEFLVNSHQPNRIARSAIPEHLHLHFASEGSFIQVGGLHADSPDDLVREIAYRIYLYPNADLMKCLEELLKCRYKMAKLVGYESYAHRALKGTMAKTPETVMSFLQLLTDKLSDKTAKDFTMMSNMKKKVNPLNAELMPWDHPYLSGVLRAERFNIEPSLYSPYFSLGACMEGLNHLFSQLYGVSLMSEQPSAGEVWNEDVRKLAVVHETEGLFGYIYCDFFQRQNKPHQDCHFTIRGGRWLQETGKYQLPVVVLMLSLPHPTQRAPTLLTPGMMENLFHEMGHAMHSMLGRTRYQHVTGTRCATDFAEVPSILMEYFASDYRVVSQFARHYETGQPLPKSMVARLCESKKVCGAADTQLQIFYAVLDQIYHSQPQNRSTTEILQEMQNKFYGLPYTPNTAWQQRFSHLIGYGAKYYSYLMSRAVASMVWKQCFVQDPLNREMGERYRREMLAHGGAKEPMQMVEGMLQRQPTMEEFVEALESELNPNFETFLMDSES
;
A
#
# COMPACT_ATOMS: atom_id res chain seq x y z
N MET A 1 17.29 5.14 41.75
CA MET A 1 16.52 6.27 41.15
C MET A 1 15.48 5.85 40.10
N SER A 2 15.20 4.57 39.96
CA SER A 2 14.30 4.07 38.90
C SER A 2 12.83 3.83 39.31
N SER A 3 12.55 3.84 40.61
CA SER A 3 11.22 3.52 41.14
C SER A 3 10.27 4.71 41.33
N CYS A 4 10.81 5.92 41.51
CA CYS A 4 10.00 7.12 41.73
C CYS A 4 9.45 7.73 40.42
N THR A 5 10.12 7.54 39.29
CA THR A 5 9.68 8.12 38.01
C THR A 5 8.46 7.36 37.44
N ARG A 6 8.31 6.07 37.74
CA ARG A 6 7.14 5.27 37.35
C ARG A 6 5.87 5.64 38.12
N LEU A 7 5.99 6.02 39.38
CA LEU A 7 4.84 6.44 40.20
C LEU A 7 4.30 7.83 39.79
N LEU A 8 5.18 8.74 39.38
CA LEU A 8 4.76 10.08 38.91
C LEU A 8 4.04 10.05 37.56
N TYR A 9 4.35 9.09 36.69
CA TYR A 9 3.63 8.88 35.43
C TYR A 9 2.19 8.36 35.66
N PHE A 10 2.02 7.46 36.64
CA PHE A 10 0.70 6.92 37.03
C PHE A 10 -0.22 7.97 37.68
N VAL A 11 0.33 8.92 38.42
CA VAL A 11 -0.46 9.94 39.12
C VAL A 11 -0.96 11.03 38.17
N LYS A 12 -0.19 11.41 37.14
CA LYS A 12 -0.63 12.40 36.13
C LYS A 12 -1.74 11.90 35.22
N HIS A 13 -1.87 10.60 35.02
CA HIS A 13 -2.92 10.03 34.18
C HIS A 13 -4.23 9.70 34.93
N ARG A 14 -4.25 9.74 36.27
CA ARG A 14 -5.49 9.49 37.03
C ARG A 14 -6.57 10.55 36.83
N SER A 15 -6.24 11.76 36.46
CA SER A 15 -7.23 12.83 36.18
C SER A 15 -7.95 12.67 34.85
N LEU A 16 -7.37 11.96 33.88
CA LEU A 16 -8.01 11.65 32.63
C LEU A 16 -9.03 10.52 32.73
N TRP A 17 -8.92 9.64 33.74
CA TRP A 17 -9.79 8.48 33.94
C TRP A 17 -11.18 8.83 34.52
N THR A 18 -11.33 9.99 35.15
CA THR A 18 -12.60 10.34 35.83
C THR A 18 -13.65 10.92 34.90
N HIS A 19 -13.28 11.40 33.69
CA HIS A 19 -14.26 11.96 32.74
C HIS A 19 -14.69 11.00 31.62
N VAL A 20 -13.99 9.87 31.43
CA VAL A 20 -14.24 8.88 30.37
C VAL A 20 -15.17 7.74 30.83
N ARG A 21 -15.70 7.79 32.05
CA ARG A 21 -16.46 6.68 32.69
C ARG A 21 -17.88 6.44 32.15
N ARG A 22 -18.27 7.07 31.03
CA ARG A 22 -19.57 6.74 30.42
C ARG A 22 -19.34 6.32 28.98
N ASN A 23 -19.35 5.04 28.73
CA ASN A 23 -19.49 4.35 27.42
C ASN A 23 -18.22 3.97 26.63
N VAL A 24 -17.07 3.70 27.25
CA VAL A 24 -15.90 3.20 26.50
C VAL A 24 -15.27 2.03 27.23
N THR A 25 -15.26 0.87 26.60
CA THR A 25 -14.66 -0.38 27.09
C THR A 25 -13.23 -0.57 26.57
N THR A 26 -12.40 0.47 26.62
CA THR A 26 -10.98 0.38 26.31
C THR A 26 -10.15 0.37 27.57
N TRP A 27 -9.15 -0.49 27.64
CA TRP A 27 -8.36 -0.74 28.84
C TRP A 27 -6.98 -0.10 28.79
N SER A 28 -6.51 0.28 27.60
CA SER A 28 -5.21 0.89 27.39
C SER A 28 -5.32 2.40 27.17
N PRO A 29 -4.25 3.17 27.48
CA PRO A 29 -4.18 4.59 27.14
C PRO A 29 -4.29 4.85 25.64
N VAL A 30 -3.80 3.94 24.81
CA VAL A 30 -3.88 4.04 23.34
C VAL A 30 -5.32 3.93 22.89
N GLY A 31 -6.06 2.89 23.32
CA GLY A 31 -7.47 2.75 22.98
C GLY A 31 -8.31 3.95 23.41
N ALA A 32 -8.07 4.46 24.60
CA ALA A 32 -8.74 5.67 25.08
C ALA A 32 -8.46 6.91 24.23
N ALA A 33 -7.23 7.09 23.75
CA ALA A 33 -6.82 8.22 22.92
C ALA A 33 -7.54 8.24 21.57
N PHE A 34 -7.82 7.09 20.98
CA PHE A 34 -8.50 6.99 19.69
C PHE A 34 -10.05 7.03 19.78
N ASN A 35 -10.62 6.72 20.94
CA ASN A 35 -12.06 6.84 21.18
C ASN A 35 -12.49 8.22 21.69
N ALA A 36 -11.54 9.08 22.08
CA ALA A 36 -11.79 10.42 22.57
C ALA A 36 -11.48 11.49 21.50
N LYS A 37 -12.25 12.58 21.51
CA LYS A 37 -11.83 13.77 20.75
C LYS A 37 -10.58 14.39 21.37
N PRO A 38 -9.66 14.96 20.57
CA PRO A 38 -8.51 15.68 21.09
C PRO A 38 -8.97 16.80 22.03
N GLN A 39 -8.34 16.88 23.20
CA GLN A 39 -8.56 18.04 24.07
C GLN A 39 -7.76 19.23 23.52
N ARG A 40 -8.44 20.28 23.10
CA ARG A 40 -7.79 21.54 22.74
C ARG A 40 -7.07 22.08 23.99
N ARG A 41 -5.75 22.06 24.00
CA ARG A 41 -4.97 22.84 24.95
C ARG A 41 -4.88 24.26 24.40
N HIS A 42 -5.61 25.20 24.99
CA HIS A 42 -5.38 26.61 24.81
C HIS A 42 -4.11 27.05 25.56
N ASN A 43 -2.95 26.60 25.09
CA ASN A 43 -1.68 27.17 25.56
C ASN A 43 -1.30 28.30 24.63
N LEU A 44 -1.52 29.50 25.09
CA LEU A 44 -1.37 30.79 24.37
C LEU A 44 0.07 31.16 23.98
N VAL A 45 1.10 30.32 24.21
CA VAL A 45 2.51 30.69 23.99
C VAL A 45 3.39 29.48 23.59
N GLU A 46 2.87 28.47 22.88
CA GLU A 46 3.77 27.43 22.35
C GLU A 46 4.37 27.85 21.00
N LYS A 47 5.70 27.81 20.90
CA LYS A 47 6.42 28.08 19.65
C LYS A 47 6.02 27.04 18.59
N ASN A 48 5.64 27.52 17.41
CA ASN A 48 5.42 26.64 16.25
C ASN A 48 6.72 25.92 15.87
N VAL A 49 6.72 24.59 15.96
CA VAL A 49 7.90 23.75 15.68
C VAL A 49 8.01 23.33 14.21
N GLY A 50 6.99 23.64 13.40
CA GLY A 50 6.88 23.23 11.99
C GLY A 50 6.39 21.80 11.84
N LEU A 51 5.91 21.45 10.63
CA LEU A 51 5.40 20.11 10.31
C LEU A 51 6.45 19.05 10.66
N PHE A 52 6.01 18.01 11.36
CA PHE A 52 6.86 16.89 11.85
C PHE A 52 8.05 17.36 12.72
N GLY A 53 7.98 18.55 13.30
CA GLY A 53 9.07 19.15 14.08
C GLY A 53 10.20 19.75 13.23
N VAL A 54 9.96 19.93 11.93
CA VAL A 54 10.92 20.59 11.02
C VAL A 54 10.63 22.10 11.04
N SER A 55 11.48 22.86 11.68
CA SER A 55 11.27 24.30 11.97
C SER A 55 11.03 25.16 10.73
N GLU A 56 11.68 24.82 9.61
CA GLU A 56 11.52 25.47 8.31
C GLU A 56 10.09 25.33 7.77
N LEU A 57 9.44 24.22 8.06
CA LEU A 57 8.08 23.89 7.58
C LEU A 57 6.97 24.47 8.48
N SER A 58 7.25 25.55 9.19
CA SER A 58 6.25 26.33 9.91
C SER A 58 5.37 27.20 8.98
N CYS A 59 5.77 27.35 7.72
CA CYS A 59 5.01 28.03 6.68
C CYS A 59 5.33 27.43 5.29
N PRO A 60 4.49 27.65 4.24
CA PRO A 60 4.69 27.09 2.90
C PRO A 60 6.06 27.44 2.27
N ALA A 61 6.55 28.66 2.48
CA ALA A 61 7.84 29.09 1.96
C ALA A 61 9.04 28.26 2.49
N GLY A 62 8.86 27.59 3.62
CA GLY A 62 9.85 26.69 4.20
C GLY A 62 10.24 25.51 3.30
N PHE A 63 9.35 25.06 2.43
CA PHE A 63 9.66 24.01 1.44
C PHE A 63 10.75 24.45 0.48
N GLN A 64 10.72 25.70 0.01
CA GLN A 64 11.79 26.24 -0.84
C GLN A 64 13.13 26.23 -0.11
N ALA A 65 13.18 26.73 1.13
CA ALA A 65 14.39 26.75 1.93
C ALA A 65 14.95 25.35 2.23
N ALA A 66 14.07 24.38 2.54
CA ALA A 66 14.45 23.01 2.76
C ALA A 66 15.01 22.35 1.48
N THR A 67 14.37 22.58 0.33
CA THR A 67 14.82 22.10 -0.98
C THR A 67 16.21 22.68 -1.32
N GLU A 68 16.41 23.99 -1.21
CA GLU A 68 17.69 24.64 -1.47
C GLU A 68 18.81 24.09 -0.58
N THR A 69 18.51 23.80 0.67
CA THR A 69 19.46 23.21 1.61
C THR A 69 19.80 21.78 1.23
N ALA A 70 18.81 20.95 0.91
CA ALA A 70 19.03 19.59 0.43
C ALA A 70 19.88 19.56 -0.85
N LEU A 71 19.60 20.44 -1.82
CA LEU A 71 20.35 20.51 -3.08
C LEU A 71 21.79 21.01 -2.88
N ARG A 72 22.02 21.92 -1.94
CA ARG A 72 23.37 22.37 -1.59
C ARG A 72 24.18 21.24 -0.95
N ASN A 73 23.58 20.49 -0.02
CA ASN A 73 24.21 19.33 0.61
C ASN A 73 24.48 18.22 -0.40
N THR A 74 23.53 17.97 -1.32
CA THR A 74 23.68 17.01 -2.42
C THR A 74 24.92 17.32 -3.27
N ARG A 75 25.14 18.56 -3.69
CA ARG A 75 26.34 18.93 -4.47
C ARG A 75 27.61 18.61 -3.72
N ARG A 76 27.70 18.98 -2.43
CA ARG A 76 28.85 18.65 -1.58
C ARG A 76 29.10 17.14 -1.44
N LEU A 77 28.04 16.35 -1.34
CA LEU A 77 28.13 14.90 -1.26
C LEU A 77 28.55 14.27 -2.59
N VAL A 78 28.08 14.79 -3.71
CA VAL A 78 28.55 14.39 -5.04
C VAL A 78 30.06 14.60 -5.15
N ASP A 79 30.56 15.77 -4.80
CA ASP A 79 32.01 16.07 -4.81
C ASP A 79 32.79 15.12 -3.89
N LYS A 80 32.23 14.82 -2.69
CA LYS A 80 32.80 13.86 -1.73
C LYS A 80 32.90 12.44 -2.31
N VAL A 81 31.85 11.96 -2.99
CA VAL A 81 31.86 10.64 -3.64
C VAL A 81 32.87 10.55 -4.75
N ILE A 82 32.93 11.56 -5.60
CA ILE A 82 33.83 11.58 -6.79
C ILE A 82 35.30 11.64 -6.37
N SER A 83 35.63 12.43 -5.34
CA SER A 83 37.01 12.64 -4.90
C SER A 83 37.48 11.71 -3.79
N GLY A 84 36.54 10.95 -3.16
CA GLY A 84 36.82 10.12 -2.01
C GLY A 84 37.45 8.76 -2.32
N PRO A 85 37.96 8.06 -1.29
CA PRO A 85 38.48 6.70 -1.43
C PRO A 85 37.37 5.70 -1.78
N SER A 86 37.76 4.64 -2.52
CA SER A 86 36.83 3.53 -2.83
C SER A 86 36.74 2.58 -1.63
N GLY A 87 35.52 2.37 -1.11
CA GLY A 87 35.28 1.52 0.04
C GLY A 87 33.87 1.68 0.59
N VAL A 88 33.64 1.20 1.81
CA VAL A 88 32.34 1.32 2.51
C VAL A 88 31.87 2.78 2.63
N GLU A 89 32.82 3.71 2.78
CA GLU A 89 32.52 5.15 2.83
C GLU A 89 31.88 5.68 1.54
N THR A 90 32.16 5.06 0.39
CA THR A 90 31.47 5.37 -0.87
C THR A 90 29.98 5.03 -0.74
N VAL A 91 29.64 3.84 -0.26
CA VAL A 91 28.25 3.40 -0.08
C VAL A 91 27.51 4.29 0.94
N GLU A 92 28.17 4.62 2.04
CA GLU A 92 27.63 5.53 3.07
C GLU A 92 27.36 6.92 2.52
N SER A 93 28.23 7.43 1.65
CA SER A 93 28.06 8.73 1.02
C SER A 93 26.94 8.74 -0.02
N PHE A 94 26.75 7.66 -0.78
CA PHE A 94 25.60 7.48 -1.65
C PHE A 94 24.30 7.43 -0.84
N ASP A 95 24.27 6.69 0.26
CA ASP A 95 23.10 6.63 1.13
C ASP A 95 22.79 7.98 1.78
N GLN A 96 23.81 8.72 2.21
CA GLN A 96 23.64 10.07 2.75
C GLN A 96 23.07 11.03 1.69
N LEU A 97 23.52 10.92 0.43
CA LEU A 97 23.00 11.68 -0.69
C LEU A 97 21.51 11.36 -0.92
N SER A 98 21.15 10.09 -0.93
CA SER A 98 19.75 9.64 -1.03
C SER A 98 18.92 10.16 0.15
N ASP A 99 19.41 10.09 1.37
CA ASP A 99 18.73 10.56 2.58
C ASP A 99 18.48 12.08 2.58
N GLU A 100 19.45 12.89 2.11
CA GLU A 100 19.27 14.35 2.02
C GLU A 100 18.15 14.74 1.06
N LEU A 101 17.99 14.04 -0.06
CA LEU A 101 16.90 14.26 -1.00
C LEU A 101 15.57 13.73 -0.46
N CYS A 102 15.57 12.52 0.09
CA CYS A 102 14.36 11.87 0.63
C CYS A 102 13.78 12.61 1.83
N LYS A 103 14.57 13.23 2.70
CA LYS A 103 14.08 14.05 3.82
C LYS A 103 13.11 15.14 3.40
N VAL A 104 13.24 15.66 2.20
CA VAL A 104 12.34 16.68 1.66
C VAL A 104 11.29 16.05 0.75
N ALA A 105 11.71 15.15 -0.15
CA ALA A 105 10.82 14.54 -1.15
C ALA A 105 9.72 13.69 -0.51
N ASP A 106 10.04 12.83 0.45
CA ASP A 106 9.07 11.94 1.11
C ASP A 106 8.01 12.76 1.87
N LEU A 107 8.46 13.76 2.63
CA LEU A 107 7.57 14.65 3.37
C LEU A 107 6.70 15.49 2.42
N ALA A 108 7.28 16.02 1.35
CA ALA A 108 6.57 16.78 0.34
C ALA A 108 5.53 15.92 -0.40
N ASP A 109 5.86 14.66 -0.66
CA ASP A 109 4.92 13.72 -1.30
C ASP A 109 3.65 13.52 -0.49
N PHE A 110 3.76 13.43 0.82
CA PHE A 110 2.62 13.40 1.72
C PHE A 110 1.86 14.74 1.76
N VAL A 111 2.57 15.86 1.95
CA VAL A 111 1.96 17.18 2.16
C VAL A 111 1.19 17.65 0.93
N LYS A 112 1.70 17.41 -0.29
CA LYS A 112 0.99 17.77 -1.54
C LYS A 112 -0.37 17.08 -1.67
N VAL A 113 -0.53 15.92 -1.03
CA VAL A 113 -1.77 15.12 -1.09
C VAL A 113 -2.72 15.44 0.06
N ALA A 114 -2.20 15.55 1.29
CA ALA A 114 -3.01 15.46 2.50
C ALA A 114 -3.15 16.77 3.29
N HIS A 115 -2.32 17.80 3.04
CA HIS A 115 -2.40 19.03 3.81
C HIS A 115 -3.67 19.82 3.50
N PRO A 116 -4.42 20.33 4.51
CA PRO A 116 -5.66 21.07 4.29
C PRO A 116 -5.45 22.41 3.57
N ASP A 117 -4.32 23.10 3.82
CA ASP A 117 -4.00 24.39 3.19
C ASP A 117 -3.43 24.17 1.77
N PRO A 118 -4.09 24.74 0.73
CA PRO A 118 -3.62 24.67 -0.66
C PRO A 118 -2.20 25.24 -0.86
N ALA A 119 -1.81 26.27 -0.12
CA ALA A 119 -0.49 26.87 -0.26
C ALA A 119 0.64 25.91 0.14
N PHE A 120 0.42 25.08 1.17
CA PHE A 120 1.35 24.01 1.54
C PHE A 120 1.40 22.92 0.48
N ARG A 121 0.25 22.52 -0.10
CA ARG A 121 0.21 21.50 -1.17
C ARG A 121 0.98 21.95 -2.41
N GLU A 122 0.77 23.18 -2.86
CA GLU A 122 1.47 23.75 -4.02
C GLU A 122 2.99 23.86 -3.78
N ALA A 123 3.40 24.34 -2.61
CA ALA A 123 4.81 24.44 -2.24
C ALA A 123 5.49 23.04 -2.19
N ALA A 124 4.81 22.05 -1.64
CA ALA A 124 5.29 20.68 -1.58
C ALA A 124 5.40 20.05 -2.99
N GLU A 125 4.39 20.25 -3.85
CA GLU A 125 4.42 19.75 -5.24
C GLU A 125 5.60 20.33 -6.02
N LYS A 126 5.86 21.63 -5.88
CA LYS A 126 7.00 22.28 -6.51
C LYS A 126 8.33 21.65 -6.05
N SER A 127 8.47 21.38 -4.75
CA SER A 127 9.65 20.70 -4.20
C SER A 127 9.82 19.29 -4.75
N CYS A 128 8.73 18.51 -4.87
CA CYS A 128 8.77 17.17 -5.47
C CYS A 128 9.28 17.21 -6.91
N ILE A 129 8.81 18.14 -7.74
CA ILE A 129 9.23 18.29 -9.13
C ILE A 129 10.72 18.67 -9.21
N GLU A 130 11.15 19.62 -8.40
CA GLU A 130 12.55 20.10 -8.40
C GLU A 130 13.52 18.98 -7.97
N ILE A 131 13.22 18.27 -6.89
CA ILE A 131 14.03 17.15 -6.41
C ILE A 131 14.00 15.98 -7.40
N GLY A 132 12.87 15.63 -7.96
CA GLY A 132 12.74 14.60 -8.98
C GLY A 132 13.63 14.88 -10.20
N THR A 133 13.68 16.12 -10.67
CA THR A 133 14.56 16.55 -11.76
C THR A 133 16.04 16.36 -11.40
N VAL A 134 16.42 16.62 -10.15
CA VAL A 134 17.80 16.42 -9.69
C VAL A 134 18.13 14.93 -9.58
N VAL A 135 17.22 14.09 -9.10
CA VAL A 135 17.42 12.64 -9.05
C VAL A 135 17.69 12.06 -10.44
N GLU A 136 16.93 12.46 -11.47
CA GLU A 136 17.17 12.03 -12.85
C GLU A 136 18.57 12.43 -13.36
N LYS A 137 19.04 13.62 -13.00
CA LYS A 137 20.40 14.07 -13.33
C LYS A 137 21.48 13.27 -12.60
N LEU A 138 21.24 12.90 -11.36
CA LEU A 138 22.16 12.09 -10.56
C LEU A 138 22.25 10.66 -11.12
N ASN A 139 21.11 10.05 -11.46
CA ASN A 139 21.05 8.70 -12.04
C ASN A 139 21.68 8.60 -13.44
N THR A 140 21.98 9.73 -14.07
CA THR A 140 22.68 9.82 -15.35
C THR A 140 24.06 10.46 -15.23
N ASN A 141 24.58 10.62 -14.01
CA ASN A 141 25.91 11.20 -13.76
C ASN A 141 27.02 10.14 -13.91
N VAL A 142 27.83 10.29 -14.92
CA VAL A 142 28.90 9.33 -15.25
C VAL A 142 30.01 9.26 -14.19
N GLU A 143 30.35 10.37 -13.55
CA GLU A 143 31.43 10.42 -12.53
C GLU A 143 30.98 9.68 -11.26
N LEU A 144 29.71 9.87 -10.83
CA LEU A 144 29.11 9.11 -9.73
C LEU A 144 29.08 7.61 -10.04
N CYS A 145 28.62 7.24 -11.23
CA CYS A 145 28.59 5.84 -11.66
C CYS A 145 29.99 5.23 -11.67
N ASN A 146 30.99 5.94 -12.19
CA ASN A 146 32.36 5.46 -12.22
C ASN A 146 32.95 5.25 -10.82
N SER A 147 32.63 6.11 -9.85
CA SER A 147 33.05 5.94 -8.46
C SER A 147 32.47 4.64 -7.84
N LEU A 148 31.23 4.35 -8.13
CA LEU A 148 30.56 3.11 -7.66
C LEU A 148 31.06 1.88 -8.43
N LYS A 149 31.28 1.99 -9.74
CA LYS A 149 31.83 0.94 -10.58
C LYS A 149 33.24 0.56 -10.14
N LYS A 150 34.10 1.55 -9.85
CA LYS A 150 35.45 1.33 -9.32
C LYS A 150 35.44 0.53 -7.99
N LEU A 151 34.39 0.72 -7.14
CA LEU A 151 34.18 -0.06 -5.93
C LEU A 151 33.83 -1.50 -6.26
N LEU A 152 32.83 -1.70 -7.14
CA LEU A 152 32.24 -3.02 -7.44
C LEU A 152 33.11 -3.90 -8.33
N ASP A 153 33.95 -3.30 -9.20
CA ASP A 153 34.87 -4.02 -10.08
C ASP A 153 36.13 -4.50 -9.36
N ASN A 154 36.37 -4.07 -8.11
CA ASN A 154 37.52 -4.49 -7.32
C ASN A 154 37.17 -5.59 -6.32
N PRO A 155 37.53 -6.87 -6.57
CA PRO A 155 37.20 -7.99 -5.71
C PRO A 155 37.69 -7.83 -4.26
N ASP A 156 38.84 -7.23 -4.04
CA ASP A 156 39.41 -7.03 -2.71
C ASP A 156 38.56 -6.04 -1.90
N THR A 157 38.08 -4.99 -2.53
CA THR A 157 37.22 -3.99 -1.90
C THR A 157 35.83 -4.60 -1.62
N VAL A 158 35.25 -5.32 -2.58
CA VAL A 158 33.95 -5.97 -2.43
C VAL A 158 33.97 -7.02 -1.32
N SER A 159 35.05 -7.77 -1.17
CA SER A 159 35.20 -8.78 -0.11
C SER A 159 35.21 -8.19 1.31
N GLN A 160 35.52 -6.89 1.44
CA GLN A 160 35.54 -6.17 2.72
C GLN A 160 34.17 -5.55 3.07
N LEU A 161 33.23 -5.49 2.11
CA LEU A 161 31.89 -5.01 2.37
C LEU A 161 31.06 -6.06 3.11
N ASP A 162 30.34 -5.61 4.13
CA ASP A 162 29.29 -6.43 4.71
C ASP A 162 28.13 -6.66 3.69
N PRO A 163 27.29 -7.69 3.87
CA PRO A 163 26.25 -8.02 2.91
C PRO A 163 25.29 -6.86 2.59
N ASP A 164 24.92 -6.06 3.59
CA ASP A 164 24.01 -4.92 3.43
C ASP A 164 24.66 -3.81 2.59
N SER A 165 25.91 -3.48 2.88
CA SER A 165 26.69 -2.47 2.14
C SER A 165 26.87 -2.90 0.67
N ARG A 166 27.17 -4.16 0.45
CA ARG A 166 27.26 -4.72 -0.91
C ARG A 166 25.95 -4.62 -1.65
N ARG A 167 24.84 -5.06 -1.02
CA ARG A 167 23.50 -4.99 -1.61
C ARG A 167 23.10 -3.58 -1.97
N VAL A 168 23.33 -2.60 -1.09
CA VAL A 168 23.01 -1.19 -1.35
C VAL A 168 23.83 -0.63 -2.50
N ALA A 169 25.13 -0.96 -2.59
CA ALA A 169 25.96 -0.59 -3.72
C ALA A 169 25.43 -1.18 -5.06
N GLU A 170 25.03 -2.45 -5.05
CA GLU A 170 24.42 -3.12 -6.21
C GLU A 170 23.09 -2.47 -6.61
N LEU A 171 22.27 -2.04 -5.65
CA LEU A 171 20.99 -1.34 -5.91
C LEU A 171 21.23 0.05 -6.53
N PHE A 172 22.17 0.84 -6.03
CA PHE A 172 22.54 2.11 -6.66
C PHE A 172 23.12 1.90 -8.07
N MET A 173 23.92 0.85 -8.29
CA MET A 173 24.41 0.53 -9.62
C MET A 173 23.26 0.14 -10.56
N PHE A 174 22.28 -0.60 -10.05
CA PHE A 174 21.09 -0.95 -10.79
C PHE A 174 20.28 0.30 -11.21
N ASP A 175 20.12 1.30 -10.34
CA ASP A 175 19.47 2.57 -10.68
C ASP A 175 20.17 3.31 -11.83
N PHE A 176 21.50 3.31 -11.85
CA PHE A 176 22.27 3.83 -12.98
C PHE A 176 22.02 3.04 -14.27
N GLU A 177 22.04 1.71 -14.19
CA GLU A 177 21.85 0.83 -15.35
C GLU A 177 20.49 1.01 -16.00
N ILE A 178 19.40 1.02 -15.20
CA ILE A 178 18.04 1.20 -15.71
C ILE A 178 17.75 2.61 -16.24
N SER A 179 18.58 3.59 -15.86
CA SER A 179 18.54 4.96 -16.36
C SER A 179 19.37 5.18 -17.63
N GLY A 180 20.09 4.14 -18.09
CA GLY A 180 20.86 4.18 -19.34
C GLY A 180 22.25 4.83 -19.22
N ILE A 181 22.90 4.73 -18.07
CA ILE A 181 24.24 5.31 -17.82
C ILE A 181 25.29 4.78 -18.78
N HIS A 182 25.16 3.55 -19.27
CA HIS A 182 26.06 2.89 -20.20
C HIS A 182 25.98 3.43 -21.64
N LEU A 183 24.95 4.25 -21.93
CA LEU A 183 24.73 4.84 -23.24
C LEU A 183 25.71 5.98 -23.50
N ASP A 184 25.99 6.26 -24.77
CA ASP A 184 26.66 7.48 -25.14
C ASP A 184 25.88 8.74 -24.77
N GLU A 185 26.51 9.90 -24.78
CA GLU A 185 25.90 11.16 -24.31
C GLU A 185 24.60 11.50 -25.06
N LYS A 186 24.56 11.25 -26.38
CA LYS A 186 23.37 11.53 -27.19
C LYS A 186 22.18 10.65 -26.80
N LEU A 187 22.41 9.36 -26.66
CA LEU A 187 21.39 8.40 -26.29
C LEU A 187 20.95 8.59 -24.81
N ARG A 188 21.86 8.96 -23.90
CA ARG A 188 21.48 9.35 -22.53
C ARG A 188 20.55 10.55 -22.49
N LYS A 189 20.80 11.59 -23.29
CA LYS A 189 19.93 12.75 -23.40
C LYS A 189 18.55 12.34 -23.94
N GLU A 190 18.49 11.39 -24.86
CA GLU A 190 17.23 10.82 -25.34
C GLU A 190 16.50 10.04 -24.24
N ALA A 191 17.19 9.25 -23.43
CA ALA A 191 16.62 8.54 -22.29
C ALA A 191 16.02 9.50 -21.27
N VAL A 192 16.72 10.58 -20.93
CA VAL A 192 16.20 11.63 -20.02
C VAL A 192 14.95 12.30 -20.60
N ALA A 193 14.96 12.62 -21.90
CA ALA A 193 13.81 13.22 -22.57
C ALA A 193 12.58 12.28 -22.56
N LEU A 194 12.79 10.98 -22.74
CA LEU A 194 11.72 9.97 -22.63
C LEU A 194 11.19 9.87 -21.20
N HIS A 195 12.04 9.92 -20.18
CA HIS A 195 11.64 9.95 -18.77
C HIS A 195 10.75 11.15 -18.45
N VAL A 196 11.16 12.36 -18.85
CA VAL A 196 10.37 13.58 -18.67
C VAL A 196 9.01 13.44 -19.36
N LYS A 197 9.00 12.96 -20.62
CA LYS A 197 7.75 12.72 -21.34
C LYS A 197 6.84 11.70 -20.64
N LEU A 198 7.41 10.66 -20.04
CA LEU A 198 6.65 9.67 -19.27
C LEU A 198 6.03 10.27 -18.01
N LEU A 199 6.71 11.20 -17.32
CA LEU A 199 6.13 11.90 -16.17
C LEU A 199 4.89 12.70 -16.57
N ASP A 200 4.96 13.43 -17.70
CA ASP A 200 3.83 14.20 -18.21
C ASP A 200 2.66 13.30 -18.61
N LEU A 201 2.92 12.22 -19.36
CA LEU A 201 1.89 11.25 -19.76
C LEU A 201 1.27 10.52 -18.57
N ASN A 202 2.06 10.17 -17.57
CA ASN A 202 1.56 9.57 -16.33
C ASN A 202 0.59 10.50 -15.61
N ASN A 203 0.93 11.77 -15.46
CA ASN A 203 0.08 12.75 -14.81
C ASN A 203 -1.21 13.00 -15.61
N GLU A 204 -1.09 13.18 -16.92
CA GLU A 204 -2.23 13.35 -17.84
C GLU A 204 -3.20 12.16 -17.75
N PHE A 205 -2.67 10.92 -17.79
CA PHE A 205 -3.47 9.72 -17.67
C PHE A 205 -4.19 9.63 -16.31
N LEU A 206 -3.48 9.85 -15.20
CA LEU A 206 -4.08 9.78 -13.86
C LEU A 206 -5.19 10.79 -13.67
N VAL A 207 -5.00 12.03 -14.06
CA VAL A 207 -6.02 13.09 -13.94
C VAL A 207 -7.25 12.76 -14.77
N ASN A 208 -7.08 12.35 -16.04
CA ASN A 208 -8.18 12.12 -16.96
C ASN A 208 -8.88 10.77 -16.74
N SER A 209 -8.18 9.75 -16.25
CA SER A 209 -8.76 8.42 -15.98
C SER A 209 -9.85 8.42 -14.90
N HIS A 210 -9.88 9.42 -14.02
CA HIS A 210 -10.88 9.57 -12.96
C HIS A 210 -12.04 10.48 -13.34
N GLN A 211 -11.98 11.16 -14.49
CA GLN A 211 -13.05 12.06 -14.90
C GLN A 211 -14.32 11.29 -15.28
N PRO A 212 -15.51 11.76 -14.86
CA PRO A 212 -16.76 11.14 -15.25
C PRO A 212 -17.00 11.28 -16.76
N ASN A 213 -17.63 10.29 -17.35
CA ASN A 213 -18.18 10.41 -18.70
C ASN A 213 -19.58 11.05 -18.66
N ARG A 214 -19.92 11.79 -19.70
CA ARG A 214 -21.18 12.52 -19.84
C ARG A 214 -22.01 11.97 -20.99
N ILE A 215 -23.31 11.88 -20.77
CA ILE A 215 -24.28 11.53 -21.82
C ILE A 215 -25.48 12.47 -21.76
N ALA A 216 -26.10 12.72 -22.90
CA ALA A 216 -27.33 13.51 -22.96
C ALA A 216 -28.43 12.82 -22.11
N ARG A 217 -29.11 13.59 -21.29
CA ARG A 217 -30.17 13.08 -20.40
C ARG A 217 -31.27 12.35 -21.17
N SER A 218 -31.58 12.81 -22.40
CA SER A 218 -32.55 12.19 -23.30
C SER A 218 -32.14 10.80 -23.80
N ALA A 219 -30.89 10.41 -23.69
CA ALA A 219 -30.38 9.10 -24.12
C ALA A 219 -30.58 7.99 -23.09
N ILE A 220 -31.00 8.33 -21.87
CA ILE A 220 -31.24 7.37 -20.77
C ILE A 220 -32.72 7.45 -20.37
N PRO A 221 -33.38 6.30 -20.09
CA PRO A 221 -34.75 6.28 -19.59
C PRO A 221 -34.95 7.18 -18.37
N GLU A 222 -36.05 7.92 -18.32
CA GLU A 222 -36.29 8.96 -17.30
C GLU A 222 -36.27 8.42 -15.86
N HIS A 223 -36.82 7.21 -15.66
CA HIS A 223 -36.85 6.57 -14.33
C HIS A 223 -35.46 6.24 -13.75
N LEU A 224 -34.41 6.19 -14.60
CA LEU A 224 -33.04 5.92 -14.18
C LEU A 224 -32.24 7.19 -13.86
N HIS A 225 -32.77 8.37 -14.20
CA HIS A 225 -32.03 9.63 -13.98
C HIS A 225 -31.69 9.89 -12.51
N LEU A 226 -32.49 9.37 -11.58
CA LEU A 226 -32.28 9.54 -10.13
C LEU A 226 -31.03 8.81 -9.61
N HIS A 227 -30.53 7.83 -10.35
CA HIS A 227 -29.35 7.04 -9.97
C HIS A 227 -28.02 7.71 -10.34
N PHE A 228 -28.06 8.79 -11.13
CA PHE A 228 -26.88 9.44 -11.66
C PHE A 228 -26.86 10.94 -11.35
N ALA A 229 -25.66 11.50 -11.23
CA ALA A 229 -25.50 12.94 -11.08
C ALA A 229 -25.95 13.68 -12.35
N SER A 230 -26.73 14.75 -12.19
CA SER A 230 -27.26 15.54 -13.31
C SER A 230 -26.57 16.90 -13.37
N GLU A 231 -26.16 17.31 -14.57
CA GLU A 231 -25.59 18.63 -14.84
C GLU A 231 -26.30 19.24 -16.06
N GLY A 232 -27.33 20.05 -15.82
CA GLY A 232 -28.15 20.63 -16.87
C GLY A 232 -28.86 19.58 -17.72
N SER A 233 -28.56 19.55 -19.02
CA SER A 233 -29.11 18.58 -19.99
C SER A 233 -28.31 17.28 -20.06
N PHE A 234 -27.27 17.11 -19.22
CA PHE A 234 -26.41 15.95 -19.22
C PHE A 234 -26.51 15.16 -17.89
N ILE A 235 -26.22 13.88 -18.01
CA ILE A 235 -25.98 12.95 -16.89
C ILE A 235 -24.49 12.66 -16.85
N GLN A 236 -23.92 12.69 -15.63
CA GLN A 236 -22.53 12.31 -15.36
C GLN A 236 -22.48 10.91 -14.76
N VAL A 237 -21.63 10.06 -15.31
CA VAL A 237 -21.36 8.72 -14.78
C VAL A 237 -19.88 8.65 -14.36
N GLY A 238 -19.64 8.66 -13.05
CA GLY A 238 -18.30 8.68 -12.45
C GLY A 238 -17.84 7.35 -11.87
N GLY A 239 -18.59 6.25 -12.11
CA GLY A 239 -18.28 4.93 -11.59
C GLY A 239 -19.19 3.84 -12.13
N LEU A 240 -18.95 2.60 -11.73
CA LEU A 240 -19.65 1.42 -12.25
C LEU A 240 -20.99 1.13 -11.55
N HIS A 241 -21.33 1.84 -10.47
CA HIS A 241 -22.55 1.59 -9.67
C HIS A 241 -22.75 0.11 -9.30
N ALA A 242 -21.67 -0.57 -8.93
CA ALA A 242 -21.61 -2.01 -8.69
C ALA A 242 -22.57 -2.50 -7.60
N ASP A 243 -22.93 -1.65 -6.64
CA ASP A 243 -23.85 -1.97 -5.53
C ASP A 243 -25.34 -1.79 -5.88
N SER A 244 -25.66 -1.26 -7.07
CA SER A 244 -27.03 -1.05 -7.46
C SER A 244 -27.78 -2.39 -7.61
N PRO A 245 -28.96 -2.55 -7.00
CA PRO A 245 -29.77 -3.76 -7.18
C PRO A 245 -30.38 -3.85 -8.59
N ASP A 246 -30.54 -2.71 -9.27
CA ASP A 246 -31.04 -2.63 -10.64
C ASP A 246 -29.92 -2.94 -11.65
N ASP A 247 -30.06 -4.04 -12.38
CA ASP A 247 -29.06 -4.47 -13.35
C ASP A 247 -28.97 -3.53 -14.57
N LEU A 248 -30.05 -2.82 -14.92
CA LEU A 248 -30.03 -1.83 -15.98
C LEU A 248 -29.21 -0.59 -15.57
N VAL A 249 -29.26 -0.20 -14.28
CA VAL A 249 -28.39 0.88 -13.75
C VAL A 249 -26.94 0.46 -13.86
N ARG A 250 -26.60 -0.78 -13.46
CA ARG A 250 -25.22 -1.29 -13.55
C ARG A 250 -24.74 -1.38 -15.00
N GLU A 251 -25.59 -1.87 -15.90
CA GLU A 251 -25.26 -1.94 -17.32
C GLU A 251 -25.01 -0.57 -17.94
N ILE A 252 -25.92 0.39 -17.71
CA ILE A 252 -25.79 1.76 -18.22
C ILE A 252 -24.51 2.41 -17.65
N ALA A 253 -24.30 2.30 -16.35
CA ALA A 253 -23.08 2.81 -15.73
C ALA A 253 -21.81 2.20 -16.35
N TYR A 254 -21.77 0.89 -16.55
CA TYR A 254 -20.66 0.18 -17.14
C TYR A 254 -20.39 0.66 -18.58
N ARG A 255 -21.43 0.72 -19.43
CA ARG A 255 -21.29 1.13 -20.83
C ARG A 255 -20.87 2.59 -20.99
N ILE A 256 -21.38 3.49 -20.13
CA ILE A 256 -21.06 4.92 -20.21
C ILE A 256 -19.72 5.22 -19.56
N TYR A 257 -19.48 4.72 -18.35
CA TYR A 257 -18.23 5.00 -17.64
C TYR A 257 -17.01 4.43 -18.37
N LEU A 258 -17.16 3.28 -19.03
CA LEU A 258 -16.10 2.63 -19.80
C LEU A 258 -16.12 2.97 -21.29
N TYR A 259 -17.03 3.86 -21.74
CA TYR A 259 -17.02 4.29 -23.13
C TYR A 259 -15.68 4.94 -23.49
N PRO A 260 -15.04 4.57 -24.63
CA PRO A 260 -13.72 5.04 -24.99
C PRO A 260 -13.66 6.57 -25.11
N ASN A 261 -12.71 7.18 -24.39
CA ASN A 261 -12.31 8.57 -24.60
C ASN A 261 -11.10 8.59 -25.53
N ALA A 262 -11.22 9.20 -26.69
CA ALA A 262 -10.18 9.17 -27.73
C ALA A 262 -8.85 9.77 -27.27
N ASP A 263 -8.88 10.87 -26.52
CA ASP A 263 -7.66 11.53 -26.04
C ASP A 263 -6.98 10.69 -24.97
N LEU A 264 -7.74 10.14 -24.02
CA LEU A 264 -7.24 9.27 -22.97
C LEU A 264 -6.67 7.96 -23.51
N MET A 265 -7.33 7.38 -24.51
CA MET A 265 -6.83 6.18 -25.21
C MET A 265 -5.52 6.47 -25.94
N LYS A 266 -5.43 7.61 -26.61
CA LYS A 266 -4.18 8.05 -27.26
C LYS A 266 -3.06 8.30 -26.25
N CYS A 267 -3.38 8.91 -25.11
CA CYS A 267 -2.43 9.09 -24.01
C CYS A 267 -1.89 7.74 -23.52
N LEU A 268 -2.75 6.74 -23.29
CA LEU A 268 -2.35 5.39 -22.88
C LEU A 268 -1.45 4.71 -23.92
N GLU A 269 -1.82 4.77 -25.20
CA GLU A 269 -1.01 4.15 -26.27
C GLU A 269 0.36 4.81 -26.40
N GLU A 270 0.43 6.13 -26.29
CA GLU A 270 1.70 6.86 -26.33
C GLU A 270 2.56 6.56 -25.09
N LEU A 271 1.93 6.42 -23.91
CA LEU A 271 2.62 6.03 -22.69
C LEU A 271 3.27 4.63 -22.81
N LEU A 272 2.51 3.64 -23.28
CA LEU A 272 3.03 2.29 -23.49
C LEU A 272 4.15 2.25 -24.52
N LYS A 273 3.99 3.00 -25.61
CA LYS A 273 5.02 3.14 -26.64
C LYS A 273 6.30 3.81 -26.12
N CYS A 274 6.18 4.86 -25.33
CA CYS A 274 7.33 5.52 -24.70
C CYS A 274 8.04 4.59 -23.72
N ARG A 275 7.30 3.83 -22.92
CA ARG A 275 7.85 2.82 -22.00
C ARG A 275 8.67 1.76 -22.75
N TYR A 276 8.10 1.23 -23.84
CA TYR A 276 8.82 0.26 -24.68
C TYR A 276 10.07 0.86 -25.28
N LYS A 277 9.98 2.06 -25.86
CA LYS A 277 11.12 2.77 -26.45
C LYS A 277 12.22 3.00 -25.41
N MET A 278 11.85 3.42 -24.21
CA MET A 278 12.79 3.59 -23.10
C MET A 278 13.48 2.27 -22.75
N ALA A 279 12.73 1.20 -22.58
CA ALA A 279 13.28 -0.11 -22.24
C ALA A 279 14.28 -0.62 -23.31
N LYS A 280 13.92 -0.46 -24.58
CA LYS A 280 14.81 -0.82 -25.71
C LYS A 280 16.08 0.02 -25.74
N LEU A 281 15.95 1.32 -25.50
CA LEU A 281 17.06 2.25 -25.49
C LEU A 281 18.11 1.88 -24.44
N VAL A 282 17.67 1.47 -23.24
CA VAL A 282 18.56 1.08 -22.14
C VAL A 282 18.96 -0.40 -22.16
N GLY A 283 18.58 -1.15 -23.22
CA GLY A 283 19.07 -2.51 -23.48
C GLY A 283 18.20 -3.65 -22.98
N TYR A 284 16.94 -3.38 -22.61
CA TYR A 284 16.00 -4.43 -22.21
C TYR A 284 15.12 -4.88 -23.38
N GLU A 285 14.68 -6.11 -23.32
CA GLU A 285 13.81 -6.71 -24.35
C GLU A 285 12.44 -6.08 -24.39
N SER A 286 11.85 -5.77 -23.22
CA SER A 286 10.60 -5.05 -23.06
C SER A 286 10.61 -4.20 -21.78
N TYR A 287 9.59 -3.36 -21.60
CA TYR A 287 9.41 -2.62 -20.36
C TYR A 287 9.21 -3.56 -19.17
N ALA A 288 8.48 -4.67 -19.33
CA ALA A 288 8.29 -5.66 -18.28
C ALA A 288 9.62 -6.27 -17.82
N HIS A 289 10.54 -6.60 -18.74
CA HIS A 289 11.87 -7.09 -18.37
C HIS A 289 12.66 -6.07 -17.54
N ARG A 290 12.57 -4.79 -17.92
CA ARG A 290 13.20 -3.71 -17.15
C ARG A 290 12.56 -3.54 -15.76
N ALA A 291 11.23 -3.53 -15.69
CA ALA A 291 10.50 -3.29 -14.45
C ALA A 291 10.67 -4.42 -13.43
N LEU A 292 10.82 -5.66 -13.87
CA LEU A 292 10.83 -6.85 -13.02
C LEU A 292 12.22 -7.30 -12.56
N LYS A 293 13.29 -6.76 -13.11
CA LYS A 293 14.66 -7.21 -12.82
C LYS A 293 15.01 -7.25 -11.32
N GLY A 294 14.51 -6.30 -10.53
CA GLY A 294 14.78 -6.20 -9.08
C GLY A 294 13.71 -6.85 -8.19
N THR A 295 12.77 -7.62 -8.74
CA THR A 295 11.66 -8.25 -8.01
C THR A 295 11.92 -9.72 -7.68
N MET A 296 11.05 -10.33 -6.86
CA MET A 296 11.11 -11.79 -6.58
C MET A 296 10.93 -12.62 -7.87
N ALA A 297 10.01 -12.23 -8.73
CA ALA A 297 9.71 -12.92 -9.98
C ALA A 297 10.82 -12.77 -11.03
N LYS A 298 11.57 -11.69 -11.00
CA LYS A 298 12.72 -11.37 -11.86
C LYS A 298 12.40 -11.18 -13.34
N THR A 299 11.51 -11.97 -13.92
CA THR A 299 11.19 -11.95 -15.36
C THR A 299 9.69 -12.02 -15.64
N PRO A 300 9.23 -11.46 -16.79
CA PRO A 300 7.83 -11.60 -17.23
C PRO A 300 7.40 -13.05 -17.46
N GLU A 301 8.31 -13.91 -17.91
CA GLU A 301 8.06 -15.32 -18.15
C GLU A 301 7.70 -16.05 -16.85
N THR A 302 8.40 -15.74 -15.75
CA THR A 302 8.08 -16.25 -14.42
C THR A 302 6.71 -15.79 -13.96
N VAL A 303 6.39 -14.52 -14.15
CA VAL A 303 5.07 -13.96 -13.83
C VAL A 303 3.97 -14.65 -14.63
N MET A 304 4.14 -14.77 -15.94
CA MET A 304 3.13 -15.40 -16.79
C MET A 304 2.95 -16.90 -16.47
N SER A 305 4.02 -17.61 -16.14
CA SER A 305 3.95 -19.00 -15.70
C SER A 305 3.16 -19.13 -14.38
N PHE A 306 3.40 -18.25 -13.42
CA PHE A 306 2.64 -18.19 -12.16
C PHE A 306 1.15 -17.94 -12.41
N LEU A 307 0.81 -16.93 -13.23
CA LEU A 307 -0.58 -16.57 -13.53
C LEU A 307 -1.31 -17.67 -14.30
N GLN A 308 -0.63 -18.33 -15.25
CA GLN A 308 -1.20 -19.45 -16.00
C GLN A 308 -1.46 -20.66 -15.09
N LEU A 309 -0.48 -21.04 -14.28
CA LEU A 309 -0.62 -22.14 -13.33
C LEU A 309 -1.76 -21.92 -12.34
N LEU A 310 -1.90 -20.69 -11.84
CA LEU A 310 -2.99 -20.30 -10.95
C LEU A 310 -4.35 -20.35 -11.67
N THR A 311 -4.43 -19.87 -12.92
CA THR A 311 -5.62 -20.00 -13.77
C THR A 311 -6.05 -21.44 -13.93
N ASP A 312 -5.11 -22.34 -14.26
CA ASP A 312 -5.39 -23.76 -14.46
C ASP A 312 -5.91 -24.43 -13.18
N LYS A 313 -5.32 -24.09 -12.04
CA LYS A 313 -5.75 -24.61 -10.72
C LYS A 313 -7.11 -24.09 -10.28
N LEU A 314 -7.47 -22.87 -10.64
CA LEU A 314 -8.74 -22.26 -10.26
C LEU A 314 -9.90 -22.53 -11.23
N SER A 315 -9.64 -23.07 -12.42
CA SER A 315 -10.61 -23.17 -13.52
C SER A 315 -11.95 -23.81 -13.09
N ASP A 316 -11.93 -24.94 -12.41
CA ASP A 316 -13.14 -25.64 -11.95
C ASP A 316 -13.90 -24.86 -10.86
N LYS A 317 -13.17 -24.22 -9.95
CA LYS A 317 -13.76 -23.39 -8.88
C LYS A 317 -14.38 -22.12 -9.46
N THR A 318 -13.69 -21.49 -10.39
CA THR A 318 -14.18 -20.30 -11.12
C THR A 318 -15.45 -20.60 -11.90
N ALA A 319 -15.49 -21.73 -12.61
CA ALA A 319 -16.68 -22.19 -13.34
C ALA A 319 -17.88 -22.42 -12.41
N LYS A 320 -17.65 -23.02 -11.23
CA LYS A 320 -18.68 -23.20 -10.20
C LYS A 320 -19.18 -21.87 -9.67
N ASP A 321 -18.29 -20.90 -9.40
CA ASP A 321 -18.65 -19.57 -8.92
C ASP A 321 -19.53 -18.84 -9.96
N PHE A 322 -19.15 -18.84 -11.23
CA PHE A 322 -19.98 -18.24 -12.29
C PHE A 322 -21.31 -18.95 -12.48
N THR A 323 -21.35 -20.27 -12.29
CA THR A 323 -22.62 -21.01 -12.29
C THR A 323 -23.53 -20.59 -11.15
N MET A 324 -22.99 -20.41 -9.95
CA MET A 324 -23.76 -19.90 -8.79
C MET A 324 -24.29 -18.48 -9.06
N MET A 325 -23.45 -17.59 -9.58
CA MET A 325 -23.88 -16.22 -9.94
C MET A 325 -24.93 -16.23 -11.04
N SER A 326 -24.80 -17.06 -12.08
CA SER A 326 -25.79 -17.21 -13.15
C SER A 326 -27.14 -17.70 -12.62
N ASN A 327 -27.14 -18.67 -11.70
CA ASN A 327 -28.37 -19.14 -11.04
C ASN A 327 -29.01 -18.06 -10.18
N MET A 328 -28.20 -17.27 -9.49
CA MET A 328 -28.69 -16.13 -8.72
C MET A 328 -29.26 -15.04 -9.64
N LYS A 329 -28.61 -14.74 -10.76
CA LYS A 329 -29.11 -13.80 -11.77
C LYS A 329 -30.49 -14.21 -12.29
N LYS A 330 -30.69 -15.50 -12.62
CA LYS A 330 -31.98 -16.04 -13.04
C LYS A 330 -33.05 -15.93 -11.98
N LYS A 331 -32.70 -16.04 -10.71
CA LYS A 331 -33.60 -15.88 -9.57
C LYS A 331 -34.02 -14.42 -9.38
N VAL A 332 -33.06 -13.50 -9.48
CA VAL A 332 -33.28 -12.06 -9.27
C VAL A 332 -33.90 -11.38 -10.47
N ASN A 333 -33.46 -11.71 -11.70
CA ASN A 333 -34.00 -11.15 -12.93
C ASN A 333 -34.16 -12.24 -14.02
N PRO A 334 -35.30 -12.97 -14.03
CA PRO A 334 -35.56 -14.02 -15.01
C PRO A 334 -35.59 -13.55 -16.46
N LEU A 335 -35.87 -12.26 -16.69
CA LEU A 335 -35.99 -11.68 -18.03
C LEU A 335 -34.65 -11.37 -18.68
N ASN A 336 -33.63 -11.16 -17.86
CA ASN A 336 -32.26 -10.93 -18.31
C ASN A 336 -31.29 -11.87 -17.56
N ALA A 337 -31.24 -13.11 -18.02
CA ALA A 337 -30.55 -14.20 -17.32
C ALA A 337 -29.08 -14.37 -17.67
N GLU A 338 -28.58 -13.63 -18.68
CA GLU A 338 -27.18 -13.66 -19.09
C GLU A 338 -26.29 -12.97 -18.07
N LEU A 339 -25.22 -13.64 -17.63
CA LEU A 339 -24.27 -13.11 -16.68
C LEU A 339 -23.25 -12.24 -17.40
N MET A 340 -23.18 -10.97 -17.02
CA MET A 340 -22.34 -9.95 -17.64
C MET A 340 -21.31 -9.40 -16.61
N PRO A 341 -20.23 -8.75 -17.06
CA PRO A 341 -19.20 -8.22 -16.16
C PRO A 341 -19.72 -7.28 -15.06
N TRP A 342 -20.74 -6.47 -15.34
CA TRP A 342 -21.35 -5.58 -14.35
C TRP A 342 -22.17 -6.31 -13.26
N ASP A 343 -22.45 -7.59 -13.44
CA ASP A 343 -23.20 -8.40 -12.49
C ASP A 343 -22.29 -9.03 -11.42
N HIS A 344 -21.03 -9.29 -11.75
CA HIS A 344 -20.11 -10.05 -10.89
C HIS A 344 -20.00 -9.47 -9.49
N PRO A 345 -19.62 -8.19 -9.27
CA PRO A 345 -19.48 -7.64 -7.92
C PRO A 345 -20.79 -7.67 -7.13
N TYR A 346 -21.90 -7.32 -7.79
CA TYR A 346 -23.23 -7.30 -7.17
C TYR A 346 -23.67 -8.69 -6.72
N LEU A 347 -23.62 -9.67 -7.63
CA LEU A 347 -24.10 -11.03 -7.34
C LEU A 347 -23.21 -11.76 -6.35
N SER A 348 -21.91 -11.50 -6.35
CA SER A 348 -21.01 -11.97 -5.27
C SER A 348 -21.47 -11.47 -3.92
N GLY A 349 -21.80 -10.18 -3.82
CA GLY A 349 -22.35 -9.56 -2.60
C GLY A 349 -23.67 -10.16 -2.16
N VAL A 350 -24.60 -10.36 -3.11
CA VAL A 350 -25.91 -10.99 -2.84
C VAL A 350 -25.74 -12.44 -2.31
N LEU A 351 -24.88 -13.23 -2.93
CA LEU A 351 -24.59 -14.60 -2.51
C LEU A 351 -23.97 -14.66 -1.10
N ARG A 352 -23.05 -13.73 -0.79
CA ARG A 352 -22.48 -13.60 0.56
C ARG A 352 -23.54 -13.24 1.59
N ALA A 353 -24.40 -12.26 1.27
CA ALA A 353 -25.48 -11.83 2.15
C ALA A 353 -26.54 -12.93 2.38
N GLU A 354 -26.95 -13.64 1.32
CA GLU A 354 -27.93 -14.73 1.42
C GLU A 354 -27.43 -15.88 2.33
N ARG A 355 -26.12 -16.20 2.25
CA ARG A 355 -25.54 -17.31 3.01
C ARG A 355 -25.17 -16.97 4.43
N PHE A 356 -24.63 -15.77 4.67
CA PHE A 356 -23.96 -15.48 5.94
C PHE A 356 -24.52 -14.29 6.71
N ASN A 357 -25.44 -13.51 6.16
CA ASN A 357 -26.02 -12.34 6.82
C ASN A 357 -24.95 -11.45 7.51
N ILE A 358 -23.96 -11.01 6.74
CA ILE A 358 -22.84 -10.19 7.20
C ILE A 358 -23.12 -8.69 7.08
N GLU A 359 -24.25 -8.24 7.59
CA GLU A 359 -24.58 -6.83 7.58
C GLU A 359 -23.60 -6.04 8.46
N PRO A 360 -22.90 -5.01 7.93
CA PRO A 360 -21.88 -4.26 8.67
C PRO A 360 -22.38 -3.67 9.98
N SER A 361 -23.65 -3.26 10.04
CA SER A 361 -24.27 -2.68 11.23
C SER A 361 -24.33 -3.65 12.44
N LEU A 362 -24.29 -4.96 12.20
CA LEU A 362 -24.26 -5.98 13.25
C LEU A 362 -22.87 -6.13 13.87
N TYR A 363 -21.81 -5.81 13.12
CA TYR A 363 -20.42 -6.00 13.52
C TYR A 363 -19.78 -4.73 14.06
N SER A 364 -20.09 -3.58 13.46
CA SER A 364 -19.45 -2.29 13.79
C SER A 364 -19.49 -1.92 15.27
N PRO A 365 -20.54 -2.23 16.06
CA PRO A 365 -20.54 -1.95 17.49
C PRO A 365 -19.42 -2.63 18.30
N TYR A 366 -18.83 -3.71 17.78
CA TYR A 366 -17.72 -4.43 18.40
C TYR A 366 -16.34 -3.90 18.01
N PHE A 367 -16.26 -3.06 16.97
CA PHE A 367 -15.02 -2.54 16.41
C PHE A 367 -14.94 -1.02 16.58
N SER A 368 -14.94 -0.54 17.83
CA SER A 368 -14.56 0.85 18.06
C SER A 368 -13.10 1.06 17.67
N LEU A 369 -12.76 2.21 17.10
CA LEU A 369 -11.39 2.51 16.67
C LEU A 369 -10.38 2.31 17.83
N GLY A 370 -10.74 2.76 19.03
CA GLY A 370 -9.90 2.57 20.21
C GLY A 370 -9.70 1.11 20.58
N ALA A 371 -10.74 0.26 20.49
CA ALA A 371 -10.60 -1.17 20.73
C ALA A 371 -9.68 -1.83 19.68
N CYS A 372 -9.81 -1.48 18.42
CA CYS A 372 -8.94 -1.99 17.35
C CYS A 372 -7.48 -1.58 17.57
N MET A 373 -7.21 -0.34 17.95
CA MET A 373 -5.86 0.14 18.26
C MET A 373 -5.27 -0.54 19.51
N GLU A 374 -6.10 -0.84 20.49
CA GLU A 374 -5.70 -1.62 21.67
C GLU A 374 -5.33 -3.06 21.27
N GLY A 375 -6.13 -3.68 20.41
CA GLY A 375 -5.86 -5.01 19.87
C GLY A 375 -4.54 -5.08 19.10
N LEU A 376 -4.26 -4.09 18.25
CA LEU A 376 -3.00 -3.95 17.54
C LEU A 376 -1.82 -3.77 18.50
N ASN A 377 -1.96 -2.91 19.52
CA ASN A 377 -0.92 -2.71 20.52
C ASN A 377 -0.63 -4.00 21.31
N HIS A 378 -1.66 -4.75 21.66
CA HIS A 378 -1.50 -6.04 22.33
C HIS A 378 -0.79 -7.05 21.42
N LEU A 379 -1.24 -7.18 20.16
CA LEU A 379 -0.65 -8.08 19.17
C LEU A 379 0.84 -7.79 18.95
N PHE A 380 1.22 -6.52 18.75
CA PHE A 380 2.61 -6.12 18.54
C PHE A 380 3.47 -6.33 19.80
N SER A 381 2.89 -6.14 20.97
CA SER A 381 3.58 -6.45 22.24
C SER A 381 3.85 -7.94 22.37
N GLN A 382 2.90 -8.80 22.00
CA GLN A 382 3.07 -10.24 22.04
C GLN A 382 4.07 -10.75 20.99
N LEU A 383 3.97 -10.28 19.74
CA LEU A 383 4.80 -10.78 18.64
C LEU A 383 6.22 -10.20 18.64
N TYR A 384 6.36 -8.91 18.90
CA TYR A 384 7.60 -8.17 18.66
C TYR A 384 8.17 -7.48 19.89
N GLY A 385 7.48 -7.52 21.03
CA GLY A 385 7.87 -6.73 22.22
C GLY A 385 7.75 -5.22 22.03
N VAL A 386 6.87 -4.79 21.14
CA VAL A 386 6.68 -3.39 20.76
C VAL A 386 5.37 -2.87 21.33
N SER A 387 5.42 -1.69 21.95
CA SER A 387 4.24 -0.99 22.46
C SER A 387 4.03 0.33 21.73
N LEU A 388 2.77 0.66 21.46
CA LEU A 388 2.35 1.94 20.92
C LEU A 388 2.02 2.89 22.08
N MET A 389 2.64 4.05 22.11
CA MET A 389 2.42 5.06 23.15
C MET A 389 1.89 6.34 22.51
N SER A 390 0.71 6.80 22.95
CA SER A 390 0.15 8.06 22.48
C SER A 390 0.93 9.23 23.04
N GLU A 391 1.40 10.13 22.17
CA GLU A 391 2.05 11.38 22.52
C GLU A 391 1.21 12.57 22.02
N GLN A 392 1.29 13.69 22.73
CA GLN A 392 0.67 14.92 22.27
C GLN A 392 1.61 15.61 21.29
N PRO A 393 1.17 15.93 20.08
CA PRO A 393 1.95 16.74 19.15
C PRO A 393 2.21 18.13 19.71
N SER A 394 3.37 18.71 19.39
CA SER A 394 3.69 20.12 19.68
C SER A 394 2.93 21.07 18.76
N ALA A 395 2.88 22.36 19.09
CA ALA A 395 2.23 23.35 18.24
C ALA A 395 2.88 23.43 16.85
N GLY A 396 2.08 23.27 15.80
CA GLY A 396 2.52 23.28 14.40
C GLY A 396 3.15 21.98 13.88
N GLU A 397 3.29 20.95 14.72
CA GLU A 397 3.86 19.67 14.34
C GLU A 397 2.96 18.87 13.41
N VAL A 398 1.64 19.00 13.54
CA VAL A 398 0.64 18.33 12.74
C VAL A 398 -0.20 19.30 11.90
N TRP A 399 -0.72 18.84 10.77
CA TRP A 399 -1.48 19.61 9.78
C TRP A 399 -2.98 19.70 10.09
N ASN A 400 -3.46 18.90 11.03
CA ASN A 400 -4.85 18.89 11.49
C ASN A 400 -4.93 18.46 12.95
N GLU A 401 -5.87 19.02 13.70
CA GLU A 401 -6.06 18.75 15.14
C GLU A 401 -6.48 17.31 15.46
N ASP A 402 -7.06 16.59 14.48
CA ASP A 402 -7.49 15.20 14.64
C ASP A 402 -6.37 14.18 14.45
N VAL A 403 -5.19 14.61 14.00
CA VAL A 403 -4.02 13.72 13.85
C VAL A 403 -3.52 13.28 15.22
N ARG A 404 -3.31 11.97 15.38
CA ARG A 404 -2.70 11.37 16.59
C ARG A 404 -1.27 11.00 16.31
N LYS A 405 -0.41 11.21 17.29
CA LYS A 405 1.01 10.79 17.25
C LYS A 405 1.22 9.61 18.17
N LEU A 406 1.85 8.56 17.64
CA LEU A 406 2.26 7.37 18.38
C LEU A 406 3.78 7.26 18.40
N ALA A 407 4.37 7.06 19.58
CA ALA A 407 5.72 6.56 19.73
C ALA A 407 5.68 5.02 19.72
N VAL A 408 6.57 4.42 18.94
CA VAL A 408 6.74 2.97 18.86
C VAL A 408 7.94 2.59 19.73
N VAL A 409 7.70 1.86 20.82
CA VAL A 409 8.72 1.60 21.85
C VAL A 409 8.90 0.10 22.03
N HIS A 410 10.12 -0.37 21.84
CA HIS A 410 10.50 -1.76 22.12
C HIS A 410 10.89 -1.94 23.59
N GLU A 411 10.53 -3.07 24.17
CA GLU A 411 10.69 -3.35 25.61
C GLU A 411 12.15 -3.27 26.13
N THR A 412 13.13 -3.59 25.27
CA THR A 412 14.57 -3.59 25.63
C THR A 412 15.41 -2.60 24.81
N GLU A 413 15.02 -2.32 23.56
CA GLU A 413 15.80 -1.49 22.63
C GLU A 413 15.35 -0.02 22.62
N GLY A 414 14.26 0.32 23.32
CA GLY A 414 13.78 1.70 23.45
C GLY A 414 12.96 2.19 22.27
N LEU A 415 13.05 3.48 21.97
CA LEU A 415 12.24 4.14 20.94
C LEU A 415 12.67 3.73 19.53
N PHE A 416 11.71 3.23 18.73
CA PHE A 416 11.93 2.79 17.34
C PHE A 416 11.57 3.84 16.30
N GLY A 417 10.58 4.68 16.56
CA GLY A 417 10.12 5.71 15.64
C GLY A 417 8.75 6.26 16.01
N TYR A 418 8.17 6.99 15.06
CA TYR A 418 6.87 7.65 15.24
C TYR A 418 5.91 7.34 14.09
N ILE A 419 4.63 7.15 14.46
CA ILE A 419 3.52 6.98 13.53
C ILE A 419 2.54 8.14 13.75
N TYR A 420 2.27 8.92 12.71
CA TYR A 420 1.21 9.92 12.71
C TYR A 420 -0.04 9.31 12.08
N CYS A 421 -1.13 9.30 12.83
CA CYS A 421 -2.40 8.70 12.43
C CYS A 421 -3.37 9.78 11.94
N ASP A 422 -3.46 9.94 10.64
CA ASP A 422 -4.41 10.84 9.97
C ASP A 422 -5.63 10.03 9.52
N PHE A 423 -6.49 9.67 10.47
CA PHE A 423 -7.51 8.64 10.27
C PHE A 423 -8.87 9.17 9.84
N PHE A 424 -9.19 10.45 10.12
CA PHE A 424 -10.55 10.95 9.95
C PHE A 424 -10.75 11.70 8.65
N GLN A 425 -11.97 11.55 8.11
CA GLN A 425 -12.41 12.30 6.93
C GLN A 425 -12.38 13.81 7.19
N ARG A 426 -12.01 14.57 6.19
CA ARG A 426 -12.14 16.05 6.17
C ARG A 426 -12.27 16.55 4.75
N GLN A 427 -12.73 17.78 4.60
CA GLN A 427 -12.82 18.43 3.29
C GLN A 427 -11.44 18.47 2.61
N ASN A 428 -11.42 18.19 1.31
CA ASN A 428 -10.21 18.14 0.46
C ASN A 428 -9.16 17.07 0.83
N LYS A 429 -9.48 16.15 1.72
CA LYS A 429 -8.67 14.95 1.94
C LYS A 429 -9.08 13.87 0.95
N PRO A 430 -8.15 13.22 0.21
CA PRO A 430 -8.49 12.14 -0.69
C PRO A 430 -9.09 10.95 0.08
N HIS A 431 -10.08 10.29 -0.53
CA HIS A 431 -10.64 9.04 -0.04
C HIS A 431 -9.73 7.86 -0.44
N GLN A 432 -8.55 7.85 0.11
CA GLN A 432 -7.53 6.84 -0.13
C GLN A 432 -6.90 6.46 1.20
N ASP A 433 -6.82 5.17 1.46
CA ASP A 433 -6.12 4.65 2.61
C ASP A 433 -4.69 4.28 2.18
N CYS A 434 -3.69 4.81 2.87
CA CYS A 434 -2.30 4.57 2.51
C CYS A 434 -1.30 4.94 3.61
N HIS A 435 -0.13 4.33 3.49
CA HIS A 435 1.05 4.56 4.30
C HIS A 435 2.02 5.48 3.55
N PHE A 436 2.57 6.49 4.25
CA PHE A 436 3.61 7.38 3.74
C PHE A 436 4.86 7.29 4.63
N THR A 437 6.02 7.10 4.02
CA THR A 437 7.28 7.36 4.70
C THR A 437 7.55 8.86 4.71
N ILE A 438 7.80 9.43 5.88
CA ILE A 438 8.17 10.86 6.05
C ILE A 438 9.67 10.99 6.20
N ARG A 439 10.27 10.07 6.94
CA ARG A 439 11.72 9.95 7.12
C ARG A 439 12.09 8.49 7.30
N GLY A 440 13.04 8.02 6.50
CA GLY A 440 13.58 6.68 6.62
C GLY A 440 14.54 6.53 7.81
N GLY A 441 14.66 5.31 8.31
CA GLY A 441 15.65 4.96 9.34
C GLY A 441 17.04 4.75 8.73
N ARG A 442 18.08 5.14 9.45
CA ARG A 442 19.48 4.84 9.10
C ARG A 442 20.42 4.96 10.31
N TRP A 443 21.57 4.32 10.23
CA TRP A 443 22.63 4.51 11.20
C TRP A 443 23.45 5.78 10.87
N LEU A 444 23.59 6.66 11.87
CA LEU A 444 24.39 7.88 11.74
C LEU A 444 25.79 7.62 12.27
N GLN A 445 26.75 7.39 11.39
CA GLN A 445 28.15 7.09 11.76
C GLN A 445 28.79 8.20 12.60
N GLU A 446 28.51 9.45 12.28
CA GLU A 446 29.10 10.61 12.96
C GLU A 446 28.71 10.72 14.44
N THR A 447 27.50 10.29 14.79
CA THR A 447 26.96 10.44 16.16
C THR A 447 26.82 9.12 16.90
N GLY A 448 26.97 7.98 16.23
CA GLY A 448 26.71 6.65 16.79
C GLY A 448 25.24 6.44 17.20
N LYS A 449 24.31 7.17 16.57
CA LYS A 449 22.87 7.12 16.85
C LYS A 449 22.10 6.63 15.62
N TYR A 450 20.94 6.02 15.88
CA TYR A 450 20.02 5.64 14.83
C TYR A 450 19.05 6.78 14.51
N GLN A 451 18.97 7.21 13.24
CA GLN A 451 17.93 8.11 12.75
C GLN A 451 16.60 7.37 12.78
N LEU A 452 15.66 7.89 13.57
CA LEU A 452 14.37 7.23 13.76
C LEU A 452 13.46 7.40 12.54
N PRO A 453 12.80 6.32 12.06
CA PRO A 453 11.81 6.42 11.02
C PRO A 453 10.57 7.18 11.52
N VAL A 454 9.95 7.91 10.60
CA VAL A 454 8.68 8.60 10.80
C VAL A 454 7.77 8.27 9.64
N VAL A 455 6.55 7.83 9.94
CA VAL A 455 5.54 7.48 8.94
C VAL A 455 4.20 8.14 9.25
N VAL A 456 3.38 8.28 8.22
CA VAL A 456 1.96 8.65 8.34
C VAL A 456 1.11 7.51 7.84
N LEU A 457 0.08 7.17 8.60
CA LEU A 457 -1.03 6.35 8.13
C LEU A 457 -2.22 7.27 7.86
N MET A 458 -2.70 7.32 6.64
CA MET A 458 -3.85 8.09 6.22
C MET A 458 -5.01 7.13 5.93
N LEU A 459 -6.14 7.34 6.63
CA LEU A 459 -7.39 6.60 6.44
C LEU A 459 -8.56 7.58 6.23
N SER A 460 -9.71 7.06 5.83
CA SER A 460 -10.94 7.83 5.61
C SER A 460 -12.07 7.36 6.51
N LEU A 461 -11.85 7.40 7.84
CA LEU A 461 -12.83 6.97 8.83
C LEU A 461 -13.83 8.07 9.19
N PRO A 462 -15.08 7.71 9.55
CA PRO A 462 -16.05 8.68 10.06
C PRO A 462 -15.62 9.25 11.41
N HIS A 463 -16.00 10.49 11.68
CA HIS A 463 -15.75 11.11 12.99
C HIS A 463 -16.58 10.46 14.10
N PRO A 464 -16.07 10.44 15.35
CA PRO A 464 -16.86 10.03 16.50
C PRO A 464 -18.02 11.00 16.72
N THR A 465 -19.16 10.48 17.13
CA THR A 465 -20.34 11.27 17.51
C THR A 465 -20.30 11.64 18.99
N GLN A 466 -21.30 12.40 19.45
CA GLN A 466 -21.43 12.68 20.88
C GLN A 466 -21.82 11.43 21.71
N ARG A 467 -22.42 10.42 21.06
CA ARG A 467 -22.97 9.22 21.71
C ARG A 467 -22.16 7.97 21.50
N ALA A 468 -21.32 7.93 20.44
CA ALA A 468 -20.55 6.75 20.08
C ALA A 468 -19.16 7.13 19.59
N PRO A 469 -18.12 6.33 19.90
CA PRO A 469 -16.81 6.45 19.27
C PRO A 469 -16.92 6.14 17.78
N THR A 470 -15.85 6.33 17.03
CA THR A 470 -15.77 5.84 15.65
C THR A 470 -15.88 4.32 15.63
N LEU A 471 -16.89 3.81 14.94
CA LEU A 471 -17.16 2.39 14.78
C LEU A 471 -16.75 1.94 13.38
N LEU A 472 -15.93 0.88 13.29
CA LEU A 472 -15.41 0.36 12.04
C LEU A 472 -16.27 -0.77 11.51
N THR A 473 -16.48 -0.81 10.20
CA THR A 473 -16.96 -2.02 9.55
C THR A 473 -15.87 -3.10 9.61
N PRO A 474 -16.20 -4.39 9.42
CA PRO A 474 -15.18 -5.43 9.34
C PRO A 474 -14.08 -5.15 8.32
N GLY A 475 -14.44 -4.62 7.15
CA GLY A 475 -13.48 -4.23 6.11
C GLY A 475 -12.57 -3.07 6.52
N MET A 476 -13.10 -2.05 7.20
CA MET A 476 -12.30 -0.94 7.74
C MET A 476 -11.34 -1.43 8.84
N MET A 477 -11.76 -2.35 9.70
CA MET A 477 -10.91 -2.92 10.73
C MET A 477 -9.77 -3.73 10.11
N GLU A 478 -10.06 -4.56 9.13
CA GLU A 478 -9.05 -5.32 8.39
C GLU A 478 -8.05 -4.41 7.68
N ASN A 479 -8.54 -3.34 7.04
CA ASN A 479 -7.69 -2.36 6.38
C ASN A 479 -6.81 -1.58 7.37
N LEU A 480 -7.30 -1.26 8.56
CA LEU A 480 -6.48 -0.68 9.63
C LEU A 480 -5.32 -1.62 10.03
N PHE A 481 -5.57 -2.91 10.13
CA PHE A 481 -4.53 -3.91 10.38
C PHE A 481 -3.53 -3.98 9.23
N HIS A 482 -4.01 -3.94 7.98
CA HIS A 482 -3.20 -3.89 6.78
C HIS A 482 -2.22 -2.70 6.81
N GLU A 483 -2.71 -1.48 6.98
CA GLU A 483 -1.89 -0.27 7.00
C GLU A 483 -0.92 -0.25 8.19
N MET A 484 -1.32 -0.79 9.34
CA MET A 484 -0.42 -0.97 10.48
C MET A 484 0.67 -2.01 10.21
N GLY A 485 0.42 -2.97 9.31
CA GLY A 485 1.46 -3.88 8.81
C GLY A 485 2.59 -3.15 8.09
N HIS A 486 2.26 -2.21 7.22
CA HIS A 486 3.24 -1.33 6.58
C HIS A 486 3.98 -0.45 7.61
N ALA A 487 3.26 0.12 8.57
CA ALA A 487 3.87 0.93 9.61
C ALA A 487 4.87 0.12 10.46
N MET A 488 4.53 -1.10 10.83
CA MET A 488 5.45 -1.99 11.57
C MET A 488 6.64 -2.40 10.72
N HIS A 489 6.47 -2.65 9.44
CA HIS A 489 7.60 -2.89 8.53
C HIS A 489 8.56 -1.70 8.51
N SER A 490 8.04 -0.48 8.47
CA SER A 490 8.85 0.75 8.55
C SER A 490 9.57 0.92 9.90
N MET A 491 8.92 0.54 11.01
CA MET A 491 9.50 0.68 12.36
C MET A 491 10.53 -0.41 12.69
N LEU A 492 10.28 -1.64 12.23
CA LEU A 492 11.12 -2.81 12.49
C LEU A 492 12.20 -3.04 11.42
N GLY A 493 12.06 -2.41 10.26
CA GLY A 493 13.05 -2.40 9.19
C GLY A 493 14.22 -1.46 9.51
N ARG A 494 14.93 -1.76 10.58
CA ARG A 494 16.03 -0.97 11.14
C ARG A 494 17.35 -1.24 10.42
N THR A 495 17.38 -0.89 9.14
CA THR A 495 18.53 -1.09 8.28
C THR A 495 19.62 -0.06 8.57
N ARG A 496 20.87 -0.42 8.25
CA ARG A 496 22.01 0.52 8.32
C ARG A 496 21.83 1.71 7.38
N TYR A 497 21.24 1.48 6.22
CA TYR A 497 21.09 2.43 5.13
C TYR A 497 19.62 2.85 4.95
N GLN A 498 19.40 4.15 4.73
CA GLN A 498 18.09 4.72 4.46
C GLN A 498 17.52 4.26 3.12
N HIS A 499 18.37 4.04 2.13
CA HIS A 499 17.95 3.63 0.78
C HIS A 499 17.15 2.33 0.73
N VAL A 500 17.32 1.48 1.72
CA VAL A 500 16.65 0.17 1.84
C VAL A 500 15.77 0.05 3.09
N THR A 501 15.45 1.15 3.75
CA THR A 501 14.71 1.12 5.02
C THR A 501 13.25 0.69 4.85
N GLY A 502 12.77 -0.12 5.78
CA GLY A 502 11.36 -0.48 5.91
C GLY A 502 10.73 -0.97 4.60
N THR A 503 9.73 -0.25 4.13
CA THR A 503 8.97 -0.58 2.90
C THR A 503 9.72 -0.31 1.59
N ARG A 504 10.95 0.18 1.63
CA ARG A 504 11.84 0.36 0.45
C ARG A 504 12.46 -0.96 0.04
N CYS A 505 11.65 -1.87 -0.42
CA CYS A 505 11.99 -3.22 -0.85
C CYS A 505 11.35 -3.55 -2.20
N ALA A 506 11.52 -4.79 -2.67
CA ALA A 506 10.92 -5.24 -3.93
C ALA A 506 9.39 -5.13 -3.88
N THR A 507 8.78 -4.66 -4.97
CA THR A 507 7.34 -4.37 -5.06
C THR A 507 6.48 -5.60 -4.76
N ASP A 508 6.89 -6.78 -5.23
CA ASP A 508 6.18 -8.05 -5.01
C ASP A 508 6.42 -8.68 -3.63
N PHE A 509 7.21 -8.01 -2.78
CA PHE A 509 7.38 -8.33 -1.37
C PHE A 509 6.76 -7.26 -0.45
N ALA A 510 6.63 -6.03 -0.89
CA ALA A 510 6.24 -4.89 -0.06
C ALA A 510 4.87 -5.06 0.63
N GLU A 511 3.95 -5.79 0.01
CA GLU A 511 2.62 -6.07 0.56
C GLU A 511 2.57 -7.32 1.49
N VAL A 512 3.64 -8.08 1.61
CA VAL A 512 3.65 -9.28 2.48
C VAL A 512 3.33 -8.93 3.94
N PRO A 513 3.97 -7.92 4.56
CA PRO A 513 3.68 -7.58 5.95
C PRO A 513 2.26 -7.07 6.19
N SER A 514 1.71 -6.29 5.27
CA SER A 514 0.36 -5.76 5.37
C SER A 514 -0.70 -6.86 5.20
N ILE A 515 -0.54 -7.72 4.21
CA ILE A 515 -1.45 -8.85 3.97
C ILE A 515 -1.37 -9.86 5.12
N LEU A 516 -0.19 -10.12 5.69
CA LEU A 516 -0.08 -11.00 6.86
C LEU A 516 -0.90 -10.47 8.05
N MET A 517 -0.97 -9.15 8.23
CA MET A 517 -1.81 -8.55 9.26
C MET A 517 -3.31 -8.80 9.04
N GLU A 518 -3.78 -8.95 7.81
CA GLU A 518 -5.17 -9.32 7.51
C GLU A 518 -5.51 -10.73 8.01
N TYR A 519 -4.57 -11.68 7.99
CA TYR A 519 -4.76 -13.01 8.59
C TYR A 519 -4.93 -12.91 10.10
N PHE A 520 -4.14 -12.09 10.79
CA PHE A 520 -4.33 -11.83 12.21
C PHE A 520 -5.69 -11.18 12.49
N ALA A 521 -6.12 -10.22 11.68
CA ALA A 521 -7.42 -9.57 11.80
C ALA A 521 -8.62 -10.51 11.57
N SER A 522 -8.40 -11.62 10.89
CA SER A 522 -9.42 -12.64 10.60
C SER A 522 -9.39 -13.82 11.60
N ASP A 523 -8.42 -13.89 12.50
CA ASP A 523 -8.32 -14.97 13.49
C ASP A 523 -9.09 -14.63 14.78
N TYR A 524 -9.99 -15.50 15.19
CA TYR A 524 -10.80 -15.29 16.40
C TYR A 524 -9.94 -15.11 17.66
N ARG A 525 -8.82 -15.83 17.79
CA ARG A 525 -7.93 -15.76 18.95
C ARG A 525 -7.30 -14.37 19.09
N VAL A 526 -7.11 -13.68 17.97
CA VAL A 526 -6.64 -12.28 17.93
C VAL A 526 -7.82 -11.33 18.14
N VAL A 527 -8.87 -11.47 17.36
CA VAL A 527 -10.05 -10.58 17.40
C VAL A 527 -10.75 -10.59 18.75
N SER A 528 -10.87 -11.76 19.41
CA SER A 528 -11.48 -11.89 20.73
C SER A 528 -10.75 -11.14 21.85
N GLN A 529 -9.48 -10.77 21.64
CA GLN A 529 -8.72 -10.00 22.63
C GLN A 529 -9.23 -8.55 22.76
N PHE A 530 -9.82 -7.98 21.72
CA PHE A 530 -10.21 -6.57 21.69
C PHE A 530 -11.66 -6.31 21.25
N ALA A 531 -12.28 -7.20 20.46
CA ALA A 531 -13.59 -6.97 19.88
C ALA A 531 -14.70 -7.09 20.95
N ARG A 532 -15.15 -5.94 21.46
CA ARG A 532 -16.19 -5.81 22.48
C ARG A 532 -17.18 -4.73 22.08
N HIS A 533 -18.45 -4.99 22.34
CA HIS A 533 -19.50 -4.01 22.09
C HIS A 533 -19.24 -2.73 22.89
N TYR A 534 -19.22 -1.59 22.23
CA TYR A 534 -18.78 -0.31 22.82
C TYR A 534 -19.65 0.19 23.98
N GLU A 535 -20.92 -0.21 24.05
CA GLU A 535 -21.84 0.15 25.15
C GLU A 535 -21.89 -0.92 26.24
N THR A 536 -22.04 -2.19 25.84
CA THR A 536 -22.34 -3.29 26.78
C THR A 536 -21.07 -4.01 27.28
N GLY A 537 -19.95 -3.90 26.56
CA GLY A 537 -18.72 -4.65 26.84
C GLY A 537 -18.79 -6.12 26.47
N GLN A 538 -19.88 -6.59 25.90
CA GLN A 538 -20.02 -7.99 25.48
C GLN A 538 -19.00 -8.33 24.39
N PRO A 539 -18.32 -9.49 24.46
CA PRO A 539 -17.39 -9.91 23.43
C PRO A 539 -18.12 -10.23 22.12
N LEU A 540 -17.44 -10.06 21.00
CA LEU A 540 -17.92 -10.49 19.69
C LEU A 540 -18.10 -12.02 19.69
N PRO A 541 -19.28 -12.54 19.35
CA PRO A 541 -19.51 -13.97 19.28
C PRO A 541 -18.61 -14.67 18.26
N LYS A 542 -18.07 -15.83 18.61
CA LYS A 542 -17.20 -16.64 17.74
C LYS A 542 -17.88 -16.97 16.41
N SER A 543 -19.16 -17.32 16.45
CA SER A 543 -19.97 -17.62 15.25
C SER A 543 -20.06 -16.44 14.27
N MET A 544 -19.98 -15.21 14.76
CA MET A 544 -19.96 -14.03 13.89
C MET A 544 -18.62 -13.89 13.16
N VAL A 545 -17.49 -14.15 13.83
CA VAL A 545 -16.17 -14.18 13.19
C VAL A 545 -16.09 -15.31 12.16
N ALA A 546 -16.59 -16.50 12.49
CA ALA A 546 -16.66 -17.62 11.55
C ALA A 546 -17.44 -17.27 10.28
N ARG A 547 -18.59 -16.60 10.41
CA ARG A 547 -19.37 -16.13 9.26
C ARG A 547 -18.61 -15.13 8.39
N LEU A 548 -17.88 -14.21 8.99
CA LEU A 548 -17.02 -13.27 8.24
C LEU A 548 -15.96 -14.03 7.42
N CYS A 549 -15.26 -14.97 8.04
CA CYS A 549 -14.20 -15.75 7.36
C CYS A 549 -14.77 -16.59 6.21
N GLU A 550 -15.88 -17.32 6.44
CA GLU A 550 -16.50 -18.13 5.39
C GLU A 550 -17.11 -17.28 4.27
N SER A 551 -17.62 -16.09 4.57
CA SER A 551 -18.17 -15.19 3.55
C SER A 551 -17.14 -14.75 2.53
N LYS A 552 -15.87 -14.59 2.93
CA LYS A 552 -14.77 -14.21 2.02
C LYS A 552 -14.48 -15.27 0.97
N LYS A 553 -14.81 -16.53 1.22
CA LYS A 553 -14.60 -17.64 0.29
C LYS A 553 -15.66 -17.71 -0.80
N VAL A 554 -16.83 -17.09 -0.58
CA VAL A 554 -17.92 -17.08 -1.56
C VAL A 554 -17.51 -16.29 -2.79
N CYS A 555 -17.55 -16.93 -3.96
CA CYS A 555 -17.09 -16.39 -5.23
C CYS A 555 -15.60 -15.98 -5.25
N GLY A 556 -14.80 -16.49 -4.31
CA GLY A 556 -13.39 -16.12 -4.17
C GLY A 556 -12.53 -16.56 -5.37
N ALA A 557 -12.88 -17.68 -6.02
CA ALA A 557 -12.17 -18.11 -7.22
C ALA A 557 -12.44 -17.17 -8.40
N ALA A 558 -13.68 -16.75 -8.61
CA ALA A 558 -14.02 -15.77 -9.64
C ALA A 558 -13.37 -14.40 -9.38
N ASP A 559 -13.36 -13.96 -8.11
CA ASP A 559 -12.68 -12.71 -7.72
C ASP A 559 -11.17 -12.78 -7.98
N THR A 560 -10.53 -13.90 -7.63
CA THR A 560 -9.11 -14.15 -7.92
C THR A 560 -8.84 -14.20 -9.42
N GLN A 561 -9.72 -14.84 -10.19
CA GLN A 561 -9.60 -14.92 -11.65
C GLN A 561 -9.65 -13.53 -12.30
N LEU A 562 -10.46 -12.61 -11.77
CA LEU A 562 -10.49 -11.22 -12.21
C LEU A 562 -9.15 -10.52 -11.94
N GLN A 563 -8.53 -10.76 -10.77
CA GLN A 563 -7.21 -10.21 -10.45
C GLN A 563 -6.10 -10.79 -11.36
N ILE A 564 -6.21 -12.07 -11.70
CA ILE A 564 -5.30 -12.71 -12.68
C ILE A 564 -5.44 -12.02 -14.04
N PHE A 565 -6.67 -11.79 -14.50
CA PHE A 565 -6.90 -11.09 -15.76
C PHE A 565 -6.25 -9.69 -15.77
N TYR A 566 -6.38 -8.92 -14.70
CA TYR A 566 -5.71 -7.61 -14.60
C TYR A 566 -4.19 -7.73 -14.63
N ALA A 567 -3.63 -8.70 -13.93
CA ALA A 567 -2.19 -8.95 -13.91
C ALA A 567 -1.65 -9.39 -15.28
N VAL A 568 -2.38 -10.27 -15.99
CA VAL A 568 -2.02 -10.69 -17.36
C VAL A 568 -2.09 -9.52 -18.32
N LEU A 569 -3.16 -8.73 -18.27
CA LEU A 569 -3.32 -7.56 -19.14
C LEU A 569 -2.17 -6.58 -18.96
N ASP A 570 -1.77 -6.32 -17.73
CA ASP A 570 -0.63 -5.48 -17.38
C ASP A 570 0.69 -6.03 -17.99
N GLN A 571 0.93 -7.33 -17.90
CA GLN A 571 2.11 -7.96 -18.50
C GLN A 571 2.12 -7.82 -20.02
N ILE A 572 0.99 -8.07 -20.68
CA ILE A 572 0.88 -8.01 -22.14
C ILE A 572 1.06 -6.58 -22.65
N TYR A 573 0.47 -5.57 -21.98
CA TYR A 573 0.67 -4.18 -22.33
C TYR A 573 2.12 -3.71 -22.24
N HIS A 574 2.91 -4.30 -21.35
CA HIS A 574 4.30 -3.95 -21.12
C HIS A 574 5.31 -4.93 -21.78
N SER A 575 4.82 -5.90 -22.54
CA SER A 575 5.63 -6.77 -23.39
C SER A 575 6.01 -6.08 -24.71
N GLN A 576 6.52 -6.82 -25.68
CA GLN A 576 6.77 -6.29 -27.00
C GLN A 576 5.46 -5.79 -27.64
N PRO A 577 5.45 -4.61 -28.30
CA PRO A 577 4.26 -4.07 -28.92
C PRO A 577 3.70 -5.01 -29.98
N GLN A 578 2.39 -5.16 -29.96
CA GLN A 578 1.65 -5.91 -30.96
C GLN A 578 0.99 -4.91 -31.92
N ASN A 579 0.80 -5.32 -33.19
CA ASN A 579 0.06 -4.50 -34.18
C ASN A 579 -1.46 -4.58 -33.92
N ARG A 580 -1.88 -4.32 -32.70
CA ARG A 580 -3.27 -4.35 -32.23
C ARG A 580 -3.52 -3.21 -31.24
N SER A 581 -4.75 -2.72 -31.19
CA SER A 581 -5.14 -1.72 -30.22
C SER A 581 -5.17 -2.29 -28.79
N THR A 582 -5.05 -1.43 -27.79
CA THR A 582 -5.16 -1.83 -26.38
C THR A 582 -6.53 -2.47 -26.09
N THR A 583 -7.58 -2.07 -26.78
CA THR A 583 -8.94 -2.64 -26.64
C THR A 583 -9.03 -4.06 -27.22
N GLU A 584 -8.40 -4.35 -28.38
CA GLU A 584 -8.36 -5.71 -28.93
C GLU A 584 -7.60 -6.66 -28.03
N ILE A 585 -6.49 -6.19 -27.42
CA ILE A 585 -5.73 -6.97 -26.43
C ILE A 585 -6.58 -7.21 -25.18
N LEU A 586 -7.27 -6.19 -24.68
CA LEU A 586 -8.21 -6.30 -23.55
C LEU A 586 -9.26 -7.39 -23.81
N GLN A 587 -9.91 -7.33 -24.97
CA GLN A 587 -10.96 -8.28 -25.37
C GLN A 587 -10.43 -9.73 -25.39
N GLU A 588 -9.27 -9.95 -25.97
CA GLU A 588 -8.66 -11.28 -26.04
C GLU A 588 -8.30 -11.80 -24.64
N MET A 589 -7.64 -10.97 -23.81
CA MET A 589 -7.23 -11.36 -22.47
C MET A 589 -8.43 -11.57 -21.55
N GLN A 590 -9.47 -10.76 -21.67
CA GLN A 590 -10.72 -10.95 -20.93
C GLN A 590 -11.39 -12.27 -21.29
N ASN A 591 -11.53 -12.57 -22.56
CA ASN A 591 -12.12 -13.84 -23.02
C ASN A 591 -11.31 -15.06 -22.57
N LYS A 592 -9.98 -14.94 -22.51
CA LYS A 592 -9.09 -16.05 -22.15
C LYS A 592 -8.95 -16.26 -20.63
N PHE A 593 -8.87 -15.19 -19.85
CA PHE A 593 -8.48 -15.27 -18.44
C PHE A 593 -9.58 -14.87 -17.45
N TYR A 594 -10.64 -14.18 -17.87
CA TYR A 594 -11.69 -13.79 -16.93
C TYR A 594 -12.88 -14.75 -16.94
N GLY A 595 -13.41 -15.06 -18.10
CA GLY A 595 -14.56 -15.98 -18.25
C GLY A 595 -15.93 -15.30 -18.38
N LEU A 596 -16.02 -13.98 -18.25
CA LEU A 596 -17.21 -13.19 -18.61
C LEU A 596 -16.98 -12.42 -19.92
N PRO A 597 -18.04 -12.23 -20.75
CA PRO A 597 -17.88 -11.73 -22.10
C PRO A 597 -17.42 -10.25 -22.11
N TYR A 598 -16.62 -9.90 -23.10
CA TYR A 598 -16.29 -8.50 -23.40
C TYR A 598 -17.53 -7.76 -23.92
N THR A 599 -17.74 -6.56 -23.45
CA THR A 599 -18.83 -5.68 -23.89
C THR A 599 -18.32 -4.73 -24.99
N PRO A 600 -18.87 -4.78 -26.22
CA PRO A 600 -18.46 -3.88 -27.28
C PRO A 600 -18.59 -2.39 -26.90
N ASN A 601 -17.71 -1.57 -27.47
CA ASN A 601 -17.62 -0.13 -27.20
C ASN A 601 -17.31 0.20 -25.73
N THR A 602 -16.57 -0.64 -25.06
CA THR A 602 -16.01 -0.35 -23.73
C THR A 602 -14.49 -0.50 -23.74
N ALA A 603 -13.82 0.32 -22.92
CA ALA A 603 -12.38 0.36 -22.79
C ALA A 603 -12.01 0.47 -21.29
N TRP A 604 -12.12 -0.63 -20.56
CA TRP A 604 -11.81 -0.67 -19.13
C TRP A 604 -10.37 -0.22 -18.84
N GLN A 605 -9.42 -0.51 -19.73
CA GLN A 605 -8.01 -0.16 -19.58
C GLN A 605 -7.78 1.35 -19.39
N GLN A 606 -8.65 2.21 -19.90
CA GLN A 606 -8.56 3.67 -19.65
C GLN A 606 -8.84 4.07 -18.20
N ARG A 607 -9.40 3.15 -17.39
CA ARG A 607 -9.68 3.33 -15.96
C ARG A 607 -8.68 2.59 -15.08
N PHE A 608 -7.73 1.87 -15.68
CA PHE A 608 -6.74 1.07 -14.97
C PHE A 608 -5.54 1.93 -14.53
N SER A 609 -5.75 2.76 -13.51
CA SER A 609 -4.75 3.69 -12.98
C SER A 609 -3.46 3.01 -12.46
N HIS A 610 -3.54 1.73 -12.04
CA HIS A 610 -2.38 0.93 -11.64
C HIS A 610 -1.31 0.81 -12.73
N LEU A 611 -1.68 0.93 -14.03
CA LEU A 611 -0.72 0.97 -15.13
C LEU A 611 0.33 2.08 -14.95
N ILE A 612 0.01 3.13 -14.19
CA ILE A 612 0.94 4.25 -13.95
C ILE A 612 2.00 3.88 -12.90
N GLY A 613 1.56 3.57 -11.68
CA GLY A 613 2.47 3.29 -10.56
C GLY A 613 3.02 1.87 -10.52
N TYR A 614 2.26 0.91 -11.08
CA TYR A 614 2.55 -0.54 -11.03
C TYR A 614 2.73 -1.16 -12.41
N GLY A 615 3.19 -0.41 -13.40
CA GLY A 615 3.41 -0.93 -14.75
C GLY A 615 4.25 -2.21 -14.78
N ALA A 616 3.68 -3.30 -15.32
CA ALA A 616 4.17 -4.67 -15.30
C ALA A 616 4.30 -5.31 -13.90
N LYS A 617 3.72 -4.70 -12.84
CA LYS A 617 3.88 -5.13 -11.43
C LYS A 617 2.55 -5.44 -10.73
N TYR A 618 1.42 -5.43 -11.41
CA TYR A 618 0.11 -5.71 -10.79
C TYR A 618 0.04 -7.12 -10.17
N TYR A 619 0.73 -8.11 -10.72
CA TYR A 619 0.84 -9.46 -10.16
C TYR A 619 1.35 -9.48 -8.72
N SER A 620 2.03 -8.42 -8.27
CA SER A 620 2.63 -8.30 -6.94
C SER A 620 1.63 -8.55 -5.81
N TYR A 621 0.37 -8.15 -5.99
CA TYR A 621 -0.68 -8.41 -5.01
C TYR A 621 -0.94 -9.90 -4.81
N LEU A 622 -0.98 -10.67 -5.91
CA LEU A 622 -1.16 -12.12 -5.85
C LEU A 622 0.07 -12.84 -5.29
N MET A 623 1.26 -12.42 -5.70
CA MET A 623 2.52 -13.02 -5.23
C MET A 623 2.74 -12.75 -3.74
N SER A 624 2.58 -11.52 -3.28
CA SER A 624 2.70 -11.14 -1.87
C SER A 624 1.68 -11.87 -1.01
N ARG A 625 0.44 -12.06 -1.50
CA ARG A 625 -0.59 -12.84 -0.81
C ARG A 625 -0.19 -14.30 -0.68
N ALA A 626 0.39 -14.90 -1.71
CA ALA A 626 0.88 -16.27 -1.66
C ALA A 626 1.97 -16.45 -0.59
N VAL A 627 2.93 -15.54 -0.52
CA VAL A 627 3.97 -15.54 0.52
C VAL A 627 3.36 -15.38 1.91
N ALA A 628 2.48 -14.41 2.11
CA ALA A 628 1.81 -14.17 3.39
C ALA A 628 0.99 -15.37 3.85
N SER A 629 0.27 -16.03 2.92
CA SER A 629 -0.47 -17.27 3.18
C SER A 629 0.44 -18.40 3.66
N MET A 630 1.59 -18.60 3.02
CA MET A 630 2.55 -19.62 3.41
C MET A 630 3.15 -19.35 4.78
N VAL A 631 3.52 -18.10 5.06
CA VAL A 631 4.03 -17.69 6.37
C VAL A 631 2.97 -17.91 7.46
N TRP A 632 1.74 -17.51 7.21
CA TRP A 632 0.62 -17.75 8.12
C TRP A 632 0.46 -19.23 8.46
N LYS A 633 0.32 -20.06 7.43
CA LYS A 633 0.08 -21.51 7.57
C LYS A 633 1.20 -22.24 8.30
N GLN A 634 2.47 -21.92 7.99
CA GLN A 634 3.60 -22.62 8.56
C GLN A 634 4.02 -22.09 9.93
N CYS A 635 3.81 -20.80 10.21
CA CYS A 635 4.40 -20.16 11.35
C CYS A 635 3.39 -19.69 12.42
N PHE A 636 2.17 -19.30 12.03
CA PHE A 636 1.24 -18.64 12.93
C PHE A 636 -0.10 -19.36 13.13
N VAL A 637 -0.53 -20.21 12.21
CA VAL A 637 -1.86 -20.84 12.28
C VAL A 637 -2.08 -21.63 13.55
N GLN A 638 -1.06 -22.29 14.10
CA GLN A 638 -1.17 -23.04 15.35
C GLN A 638 -1.30 -22.13 16.58
N ASP A 639 -0.51 -21.08 16.62
CA ASP A 639 -0.51 -20.08 17.69
C ASP A 639 -0.19 -18.69 17.11
N PRO A 640 -1.21 -17.84 16.85
CA PRO A 640 -1.00 -16.52 16.28
C PRO A 640 -0.33 -15.52 17.23
N LEU A 641 -0.24 -15.83 18.52
CA LEU A 641 0.42 -14.98 19.50
C LEU A 641 1.81 -15.50 19.89
N ASN A 642 2.35 -16.44 19.13
CA ASN A 642 3.64 -17.07 19.39
C ASN A 642 4.80 -16.06 19.27
N ARG A 643 5.43 -15.77 20.41
CA ARG A 643 6.53 -14.80 20.48
C ARG A 643 7.77 -15.23 19.69
N GLU A 644 8.11 -16.51 19.72
CA GLU A 644 9.27 -17.03 18.99
C GLU A 644 9.11 -16.86 17.48
N MET A 645 7.91 -17.17 16.95
CA MET A 645 7.60 -16.97 15.54
C MET A 645 7.53 -15.49 15.18
N GLY A 646 6.98 -14.64 16.06
CA GLY A 646 6.97 -13.19 15.87
C GLY A 646 8.39 -12.61 15.80
N GLU A 647 9.29 -13.05 16.69
CA GLU A 647 10.68 -12.60 16.69
C GLU A 647 11.46 -13.15 15.47
N ARG A 648 11.17 -14.39 15.02
CA ARG A 648 11.75 -14.93 13.79
C ARG A 648 11.27 -14.13 12.56
N TYR A 649 9.99 -13.80 12.49
CA TYR A 649 9.44 -12.96 11.45
C TYR A 649 10.08 -11.56 11.44
N ARG A 650 10.24 -10.96 12.60
CA ARG A 650 10.95 -9.69 12.76
C ARG A 650 12.37 -9.77 12.20
N ARG A 651 13.15 -10.80 12.57
CA ARG A 651 14.57 -10.93 12.23
C ARG A 651 14.82 -11.36 10.80
N GLU A 652 14.03 -12.32 10.29
CA GLU A 652 14.27 -12.90 8.97
C GLU A 652 13.62 -12.07 7.83
N MET A 653 12.52 -11.38 8.12
CA MET A 653 11.77 -10.66 7.09
C MET A 653 11.75 -9.14 7.32
N LEU A 654 11.21 -8.65 8.43
CA LEU A 654 10.96 -7.22 8.62
C LEU A 654 12.25 -6.39 8.77
N ALA A 655 13.24 -6.90 9.52
CA ALA A 655 14.44 -6.15 9.88
C ALA A 655 15.29 -5.73 8.69
N HIS A 656 15.21 -6.48 7.59
CA HIS A 656 16.07 -6.28 6.43
C HIS A 656 15.58 -5.21 5.47
N GLY A 657 14.28 -4.83 5.50
CA GLY A 657 13.73 -3.92 4.48
C GLY A 657 14.07 -4.41 3.07
N GLY A 658 14.78 -3.59 2.29
CA GLY A 658 15.32 -3.95 0.98
C GLY A 658 16.79 -4.42 0.98
N ALA A 659 17.43 -4.50 2.15
CA ALA A 659 18.86 -4.83 2.27
C ALA A 659 19.18 -6.31 1.99
N LYS A 660 18.18 -7.17 1.90
CA LYS A 660 18.33 -8.60 1.61
C LYS A 660 17.42 -8.99 0.44
N GLU A 661 17.86 -9.94 -0.37
CA GLU A 661 17.05 -10.52 -1.46
C GLU A 661 15.71 -11.04 -0.90
N PRO A 662 14.55 -10.67 -1.48
CA PRO A 662 13.25 -11.05 -0.95
C PRO A 662 13.04 -12.56 -0.79
N MET A 663 13.46 -13.36 -1.78
CA MET A 663 13.35 -14.83 -1.69
C MET A 663 14.20 -15.41 -0.55
N GLN A 664 15.36 -14.83 -0.25
CA GLN A 664 16.18 -15.26 0.90
C GLN A 664 15.53 -14.90 2.23
N MET A 665 14.76 -13.81 2.31
CA MET A 665 13.96 -13.48 3.49
C MET A 665 12.85 -14.51 3.69
N VAL A 666 12.14 -14.87 2.63
CA VAL A 666 11.09 -15.92 2.66
C VAL A 666 11.69 -17.27 3.05
N GLU A 667 12.83 -17.64 2.47
CA GLU A 667 13.56 -18.88 2.81
C GLU A 667 13.98 -18.90 4.29
N GLY A 668 14.51 -17.81 4.81
CA GLY A 668 14.88 -17.68 6.23
C GLY A 668 13.68 -17.86 7.16
N MET A 669 12.53 -17.28 6.81
CA MET A 669 11.29 -17.42 7.60
C MET A 669 10.73 -18.83 7.56
N LEU A 670 10.62 -19.43 6.35
CA LEU A 670 10.06 -20.76 6.14
C LEU A 670 11.06 -21.89 6.42
N GLN A 671 12.36 -21.58 6.57
CA GLN A 671 13.47 -22.54 6.70
C GLN A 671 13.57 -23.55 5.53
N ARG A 672 13.07 -23.14 4.38
CA ARG A 672 13.17 -23.86 3.09
C ARG A 672 12.86 -22.92 1.95
N GLN A 673 13.32 -23.27 0.77
CA GLN A 673 12.99 -22.54 -0.45
C GLN A 673 11.63 -22.99 -0.99
N PRO A 674 10.63 -22.11 -1.09
CA PRO A 674 9.34 -22.45 -1.68
C PRO A 674 9.43 -22.55 -3.21
N THR A 675 8.57 -23.38 -3.81
CA THR A 675 8.43 -23.50 -5.26
C THR A 675 7.26 -22.63 -5.78
N MET A 676 7.21 -22.45 -7.11
CA MET A 676 6.11 -21.71 -7.74
C MET A 676 4.76 -22.42 -7.56
N GLU A 677 4.78 -23.75 -7.60
CA GLU A 677 3.61 -24.60 -7.36
C GLU A 677 3.06 -24.40 -5.95
N GLU A 678 3.93 -24.27 -4.94
CA GLU A 678 3.52 -24.02 -3.56
C GLU A 678 2.88 -22.64 -3.37
N PHE A 679 3.33 -21.61 -4.10
CA PHE A 679 2.67 -20.31 -4.11
C PHE A 679 1.24 -20.41 -4.67
N VAL A 680 1.06 -21.14 -5.75
CA VAL A 680 -0.26 -21.37 -6.35
C VAL A 680 -1.16 -22.18 -5.41
N GLU A 681 -0.63 -23.25 -4.80
CA GLU A 681 -1.37 -24.06 -3.82
C GLU A 681 -1.75 -23.28 -2.57
N ALA A 682 -0.92 -22.33 -2.13
CA ALA A 682 -1.23 -21.46 -1.01
C ALA A 682 -2.49 -20.63 -1.30
N LEU A 683 -2.58 -20.02 -2.48
CA LEU A 683 -3.75 -19.21 -2.89
C LEU A 683 -4.99 -20.08 -3.14
N GLU A 684 -4.82 -21.20 -3.81
CA GLU A 684 -5.93 -22.11 -4.13
C GLU A 684 -6.58 -22.71 -2.88
N SER A 685 -5.77 -23.09 -1.90
CA SER A 685 -6.25 -23.69 -0.65
C SER A 685 -7.02 -22.71 0.26
N GLU A 686 -6.81 -21.39 0.14
CA GLU A 686 -7.59 -20.38 0.87
C GLU A 686 -9.07 -20.38 0.47
N LEU A 687 -9.38 -20.81 -0.76
CA LEU A 687 -10.72 -20.85 -1.31
C LEU A 687 -11.47 -22.13 -0.96
N ASN A 688 -10.81 -23.08 -0.29
CA ASN A 688 -11.43 -24.34 0.13
C ASN A 688 -12.44 -24.06 1.27
N PRO A 689 -13.70 -24.52 1.13
CA PRO A 689 -14.68 -24.42 2.21
C PRO A 689 -14.26 -25.21 3.47
N ASN A 690 -13.39 -26.22 3.31
CA ASN A 690 -12.84 -27.00 4.42
C ASN A 690 -11.47 -26.46 4.88
N PHE A 691 -11.09 -25.26 4.48
CA PHE A 691 -9.91 -24.61 5.01
C PHE A 691 -10.15 -24.41 6.51
N GLU A 692 -9.42 -25.19 7.32
CA GLU A 692 -9.48 -25.14 8.78
C GLU A 692 -9.07 -23.75 9.27
N THR A 693 -10.03 -22.85 9.28
CA THR A 693 -9.93 -21.75 10.21
C THR A 693 -10.06 -22.36 11.59
N PHE A 694 -9.17 -22.04 12.50
CA PHE A 694 -9.16 -22.46 13.91
C PHE A 694 -10.52 -22.32 14.65
N LEU A 695 -11.52 -21.90 13.94
CA LEU A 695 -12.90 -21.68 14.36
C LEU A 695 -13.75 -22.97 14.36
N MET A 696 -13.35 -24.00 13.63
CA MET A 696 -14.14 -25.23 13.51
C MET A 696 -13.83 -26.28 14.57
N ASP A 697 -12.58 -26.30 15.10
CA ASP A 697 -12.12 -27.35 16.00
C ASP A 697 -12.51 -27.17 17.48
N SER A 698 -13.23 -26.13 17.86
CA SER A 698 -13.52 -25.83 19.25
C SER A 698 -14.99 -26.01 19.65
N GLU A 699 -15.81 -26.59 18.79
CA GLU A 699 -17.19 -27.01 19.09
C GLU A 699 -17.34 -28.52 19.31
N SER A 700 -16.24 -29.28 19.37
CA SER A 700 -16.25 -30.70 19.76
C SER A 700 -15.97 -30.90 21.24
#